data_04857ca86f114767904fce9b5f9c2d73
#
_entry.id   04857ca86f114767904fce9b5f9c2d73
#
_cell.length_a   1.000
_cell.length_b   1.000
_cell.length_c   1.000
_cell.angle_alpha   90.00
_cell.angle_beta   90.00
_cell.angle_gamma   90.00
#
_symmetry.space_group_name_H-M   'P 1'
#
loop_
_entity.id
_entity.type
_entity.pdbx_description
1 polymer ?
#
loop_
_entity_poly.entity_id
_entity_poly.type
_entity_poly.pdbx_seq_one_letter_code
_entity_poly.pdbx_strand_id
1 'polypeptide(L)'
;MSYDAQHIVVLSGIEAIRLRPTLFIGALGASGVSHLLTEVVQNAVDEALAGHNGRIAVTGAADGTWTVEDAGRGIPVDPHPATGRPALEVVVSTLHSGGKFWGGAYIAPGGLHGVGLAAVNALSSAFSVEVRRHGEAHRLVCARGQILSPCAPVGPAEGRGTTVSFRPDPSIFGEAQVDLAALRARLQAQAFLTPGLSVSLTLPDQSWSWCEPEGLSGLVRSHNEGRELVHPAPIAFSGAEGEVSVQVALQWTQGWSEDAHSFVNGIHTPKGGAHADGFNAALLRVLSEAAAGLLEEGEALSGIDLREGLTSALSLRMPVPAFDGQAKAALASREVEPLVSRLVEAGLRAAFAADPALAAAVVGRALEAGRARAASRRASARARYRKQNLRVDHAVYREQFGIRSKNWHQSARWITDQTLLGAHAALCEAPADAVVLDICCGSGVVGASFKGKVGHITGLDLTPEMAALARTRLDDVVLADVYDIPFPEGRFDLVTNREVLHLFPHPERPVSEVFRVLKPGGQFIVGQLVPYSAVDAPWFFRVLKKKQPLFYNNFLDRDMVRLLEAAGFVDIHYTEVLQWEDIDTWIDTWETPPMMRHQIRDLYHHAPAEVRAVHPFEIREDGVIWDCWRWCVFSAKKPAG
;
A
#
# COMPACT_ATOMS: atom_id res chain seq x y z
N MET A 1 -3.02 -23.90 41.60
CA MET A 1 -2.25 -24.91 40.85
C MET A 1 -0.83 -24.36 40.75
N SER A 2 0.18 -25.13 41.17
CA SER A 2 1.59 -24.72 41.00
C SER A 2 1.94 -24.88 39.52
N TYR A 3 2.55 -23.85 38.92
CA TYR A 3 3.12 -23.91 37.58
C TYR A 3 4.53 -24.51 37.70
N ASP A 4 4.73 -25.69 37.12
CA ASP A 4 5.99 -26.40 37.17
C ASP A 4 6.40 -26.95 35.77
N ALA A 5 7.54 -27.61 35.68
CA ALA A 5 8.08 -28.12 34.44
C ALA A 5 7.15 -29.12 33.68
N GLN A 6 6.20 -29.75 34.37
CA GLN A 6 5.22 -30.66 33.74
C GLN A 6 4.19 -29.93 32.89
N HIS A 7 4.03 -28.60 33.08
CA HIS A 7 3.15 -27.78 32.27
C HIS A 7 3.83 -27.22 30.99
N ILE A 8 5.12 -27.50 30.81
CA ILE A 8 5.88 -27.12 29.61
C ILE A 8 5.74 -28.22 28.57
N VAL A 9 4.98 -27.97 27.50
CA VAL A 9 4.79 -28.89 26.39
C VAL A 9 5.80 -28.57 25.29
N VAL A 10 6.58 -29.54 24.88
CA VAL A 10 7.47 -29.47 23.71
C VAL A 10 6.73 -30.10 22.52
N LEU A 11 6.42 -29.28 21.53
CA LEU A 11 5.73 -29.73 20.30
C LEU A 11 6.77 -30.11 19.23
N SER A 12 6.49 -31.14 18.43
CA SER A 12 7.19 -31.37 17.17
C SER A 12 6.93 -30.19 16.19
N GLY A 13 7.81 -30.02 15.20
CA GLY A 13 7.66 -28.95 14.20
C GLY A 13 6.30 -28.97 13.50
N ILE A 14 5.83 -30.15 13.10
CA ILE A 14 4.52 -30.32 12.43
C ILE A 14 3.34 -30.05 13.38
N GLU A 15 3.42 -30.50 14.63
CA GLU A 15 2.40 -30.26 15.65
C GLU A 15 2.30 -28.75 15.97
N ALA A 16 3.45 -28.05 16.05
CA ALA A 16 3.48 -26.63 16.27
C ALA A 16 2.78 -25.86 15.14
N ILE A 17 2.97 -26.27 13.88
CA ILE A 17 2.29 -25.67 12.72
C ILE A 17 0.78 -25.87 12.83
N ARG A 18 0.31 -27.06 13.13
CA ARG A 18 -1.14 -27.35 13.23
C ARG A 18 -1.80 -26.64 14.42
N LEU A 19 -1.09 -26.53 15.54
CA LEU A 19 -1.61 -25.86 16.75
C LEU A 19 -1.66 -24.34 16.59
N ARG A 20 -0.70 -23.74 15.87
CA ARG A 20 -0.55 -22.29 15.69
C ARG A 20 -0.31 -21.93 14.22
N PRO A 21 -1.23 -22.25 13.30
CA PRO A 21 -0.99 -22.08 11.85
C PRO A 21 -0.70 -20.63 11.46
N THR A 22 -1.32 -19.67 12.13
CA THR A 22 -1.12 -18.24 11.83
C THR A 22 0.31 -17.74 12.00
N LEU A 23 1.12 -18.40 12.86
CA LEU A 23 2.56 -18.06 12.99
C LEU A 23 3.35 -18.39 11.73
N PHE A 24 2.89 -19.38 10.93
CA PHE A 24 3.60 -19.89 9.75
C PHE A 24 3.02 -19.35 8.43
N ILE A 25 1.69 -19.09 8.39
CA ILE A 25 0.99 -18.67 7.17
C ILE A 25 0.31 -17.31 7.30
N GLY A 26 0.54 -16.60 8.42
CA GLY A 26 0.05 -15.25 8.68
C GLY A 26 -1.43 -15.14 9.03
N ALA A 27 -2.32 -15.79 8.30
CA ALA A 27 -3.77 -15.72 8.51
C ALA A 27 -4.44 -17.07 8.19
N LEU A 28 -5.67 -17.24 8.66
CA LEU A 28 -6.59 -18.32 8.26
C LEU A 28 -7.54 -17.85 7.15
N GLY A 29 -8.41 -18.73 6.68
CA GLY A 29 -9.38 -18.43 5.63
C GLY A 29 -8.74 -18.35 4.22
N ALA A 30 -9.33 -17.56 3.32
CA ALA A 30 -8.90 -17.49 1.91
C ALA A 30 -7.43 -17.04 1.74
N SER A 31 -6.98 -16.11 2.56
CA SER A 31 -5.58 -15.65 2.57
C SER A 31 -4.61 -16.77 2.97
N GLY A 32 -4.97 -17.57 3.99
CA GLY A 32 -4.14 -18.69 4.41
C GLY A 32 -4.07 -19.81 3.35
N VAL A 33 -5.20 -20.15 2.73
CA VAL A 33 -5.21 -21.13 1.62
C VAL A 33 -4.38 -20.62 0.44
N SER A 34 -4.53 -19.35 0.08
CA SER A 34 -3.73 -18.72 -0.98
C SER A 34 -2.23 -18.70 -0.64
N HIS A 35 -1.88 -18.55 0.65
CA HIS A 35 -0.49 -18.62 1.11
C HIS A 35 0.11 -20.03 0.90
N LEU A 36 -0.63 -21.10 1.23
CA LEU A 36 -0.16 -22.48 0.99
C LEU A 36 0.18 -22.70 -0.49
N LEU A 37 -0.73 -22.28 -1.40
CA LEU A 37 -0.49 -22.41 -2.84
C LEU A 37 0.70 -21.57 -3.28
N THR A 38 0.83 -20.37 -2.71
CA THR A 38 1.97 -19.47 -2.97
C THR A 38 3.32 -20.12 -2.62
N GLU A 39 3.42 -20.83 -1.49
CA GLU A 39 4.66 -21.51 -1.07
C GLU A 39 5.06 -22.61 -2.07
N VAL A 40 4.08 -23.34 -2.60
CA VAL A 40 4.36 -24.37 -3.61
C VAL A 40 4.77 -23.75 -4.94
N VAL A 41 4.04 -22.74 -5.41
CA VAL A 41 4.37 -21.99 -6.64
C VAL A 41 5.76 -21.35 -6.54
N GLN A 42 6.11 -20.78 -5.38
CA GLN A 42 7.42 -20.14 -5.18
C GLN A 42 8.58 -21.13 -5.33
N ASN A 43 8.41 -22.39 -4.94
CA ASN A 43 9.44 -23.41 -5.16
C ASN A 43 9.67 -23.68 -6.65
N ALA A 44 8.61 -23.74 -7.45
CA ALA A 44 8.71 -23.89 -8.90
C ALA A 44 9.33 -22.65 -9.57
N VAL A 45 9.02 -21.43 -9.05
CA VAL A 45 9.63 -20.16 -9.49
C VAL A 45 11.13 -20.13 -9.14
N ASP A 46 11.53 -20.59 -7.95
CA ASP A 46 12.95 -20.63 -7.56
C ASP A 46 13.78 -21.52 -8.49
N GLU A 47 13.21 -22.64 -8.98
CA GLU A 47 13.83 -23.47 -10.02
C GLU A 47 13.94 -22.74 -11.37
N ALA A 48 12.93 -21.91 -11.70
CA ALA A 48 12.98 -21.10 -12.93
C ALA A 48 14.02 -19.96 -12.82
N LEU A 49 14.07 -19.29 -11.68
CA LEU A 49 15.07 -18.25 -11.41
C LEU A 49 16.51 -18.80 -11.41
N ALA A 50 16.67 -20.05 -11.02
CA ALA A 50 17.95 -20.77 -11.10
C ALA A 50 18.27 -21.30 -12.52
N GLY A 51 17.40 -21.05 -13.51
CA GLY A 51 17.61 -21.47 -14.91
C GLY A 51 17.30 -22.95 -15.19
N HIS A 52 16.61 -23.62 -14.28
CA HIS A 52 16.36 -25.06 -14.37
C HIS A 52 14.93 -25.43 -14.76
N ASN A 53 14.00 -24.47 -14.75
CA ASN A 53 12.59 -24.68 -15.02
C ASN A 53 12.08 -23.71 -16.09
N GLY A 54 11.48 -24.23 -17.15
CA GLY A 54 10.85 -23.43 -18.21
C GLY A 54 9.32 -23.46 -18.19
N ARG A 55 8.70 -24.23 -17.26
CA ARG A 55 7.24 -24.42 -17.23
C ARG A 55 6.72 -24.60 -15.81
N ILE A 56 5.69 -23.85 -15.48
CA ILE A 56 4.90 -24.02 -14.25
C ILE A 56 3.44 -24.24 -14.64
N ALA A 57 2.83 -25.34 -14.22
CA ALA A 57 1.41 -25.61 -14.39
C ALA A 57 0.73 -25.68 -13.02
N VAL A 58 -0.29 -24.84 -12.83
CA VAL A 58 -1.13 -24.82 -11.63
C VAL A 58 -2.52 -25.32 -12.01
N THR A 59 -3.04 -26.28 -11.26
CA THR A 59 -4.37 -26.85 -11.49
C THR A 59 -5.18 -26.81 -10.20
N GLY A 60 -6.39 -26.27 -10.26
CA GLY A 60 -7.38 -26.35 -9.19
C GLY A 60 -8.50 -27.30 -9.60
N ALA A 61 -8.73 -28.35 -8.81
CA ALA A 61 -9.78 -29.34 -9.05
C ALA A 61 -11.08 -28.96 -8.31
N ALA A 62 -12.21 -29.51 -8.76
CA ALA A 62 -13.52 -29.25 -8.18
C ALA A 62 -13.66 -29.72 -6.72
N ASP A 63 -12.83 -30.68 -6.28
CA ASP A 63 -12.80 -31.20 -4.91
C ASP A 63 -11.96 -30.34 -3.95
N GLY A 64 -11.45 -29.20 -4.42
CA GLY A 64 -10.57 -28.30 -3.65
C GLY A 64 -9.10 -28.71 -3.62
N THR A 65 -8.70 -29.72 -4.42
CA THR A 65 -7.29 -30.11 -4.57
C THR A 65 -6.58 -29.13 -5.51
N TRP A 66 -5.41 -28.65 -5.09
CA TRP A 66 -4.49 -27.86 -5.88
C TRP A 66 -3.27 -28.66 -6.26
N THR A 67 -2.85 -28.59 -7.50
CA THR A 67 -1.65 -29.21 -8.03
C THR A 67 -0.76 -28.18 -8.69
N VAL A 68 0.53 -28.20 -8.35
CA VAL A 68 1.57 -27.40 -8.99
C VAL A 68 2.60 -28.35 -9.55
N GLU A 69 2.83 -28.26 -10.85
CA GLU A 69 3.83 -29.02 -11.58
C GLU A 69 4.91 -28.09 -12.14
N ASP A 70 6.17 -28.46 -11.94
CA ASP A 70 7.32 -27.82 -12.57
C ASP A 70 8.14 -28.82 -13.41
N ALA A 71 8.96 -28.29 -14.31
CA ALA A 71 9.92 -29.04 -15.11
C ALA A 71 11.38 -28.82 -14.63
N GLY A 72 11.55 -28.51 -13.35
CA GLY A 72 12.83 -28.25 -12.71
C GLY A 72 13.69 -29.49 -12.51
N ARG A 73 14.70 -29.40 -11.65
CA ARG A 73 15.61 -30.54 -11.36
C ARG A 73 14.95 -31.68 -10.62
N GLY A 74 13.81 -31.47 -9.98
CA GLY A 74 13.16 -32.37 -9.04
C GLY A 74 13.85 -32.38 -7.66
N ILE A 75 13.06 -32.41 -6.60
CA ILE A 75 13.57 -32.48 -5.22
C ILE A 75 14.41 -33.75 -5.07
N PRO A 76 15.59 -33.73 -4.40
CA PRO A 76 16.39 -34.93 -4.17
C PRO A 76 15.62 -36.03 -3.42
N VAL A 77 15.75 -37.26 -3.87
CA VAL A 77 15.12 -38.44 -3.28
C VAL A 77 16.13 -39.35 -2.58
N ASP A 78 17.42 -39.09 -2.77
CA ASP A 78 18.53 -39.78 -2.14
C ASP A 78 18.49 -39.63 -0.61
N PRO A 79 19.08 -40.58 0.15
CA PRO A 79 19.17 -40.48 1.60
C PRO A 79 19.94 -39.21 2.03
N HIS A 80 19.32 -38.42 2.90
CA HIS A 80 19.95 -37.21 3.46
C HIS A 80 21.08 -37.62 4.43
N PRO A 81 22.32 -37.08 4.27
CA PRO A 81 23.49 -37.53 5.02
C PRO A 81 23.33 -37.50 6.55
N ALA A 82 22.64 -36.50 7.09
CA ALA A 82 22.47 -36.35 8.53
C ALA A 82 21.33 -37.18 9.13
N THR A 83 20.34 -37.63 8.33
CA THR A 83 19.14 -38.29 8.85
C THR A 83 18.96 -39.70 8.35
N GLY A 84 19.64 -40.07 7.27
CA GLY A 84 19.47 -41.38 6.57
C GLY A 84 18.11 -41.53 5.86
N ARG A 85 17.18 -40.57 6.01
CA ARG A 85 15.86 -40.59 5.35
C ARG A 85 15.96 -39.98 3.94
N PRO A 86 15.08 -40.36 3.01
CA PRO A 86 14.99 -39.68 1.73
C PRO A 86 14.89 -38.16 1.92
N ALA A 87 15.68 -37.40 1.15
CA ALA A 87 15.71 -35.91 1.31
C ALA A 87 14.33 -35.30 1.10
N LEU A 88 13.51 -35.84 0.20
CA LEU A 88 12.12 -35.41 0.00
C LEU A 88 11.29 -35.52 1.29
N GLU A 89 11.43 -36.62 2.04
CA GLU A 89 10.72 -36.78 3.32
C GLU A 89 11.18 -35.74 4.35
N VAL A 90 12.50 -35.46 4.40
CA VAL A 90 13.05 -34.45 5.32
C VAL A 90 12.47 -33.09 5.01
N VAL A 91 12.45 -32.68 3.74
CA VAL A 91 11.96 -31.34 3.31
C VAL A 91 10.48 -31.15 3.63
N VAL A 92 9.64 -32.18 3.54
CA VAL A 92 8.19 -32.01 3.79
C VAL A 92 7.79 -32.25 5.25
N SER A 93 8.67 -32.78 6.08
CA SER A 93 8.34 -33.14 7.47
C SER A 93 9.17 -32.45 8.54
N THR A 94 10.18 -31.66 8.14
CA THR A 94 11.10 -31.02 9.09
C THR A 94 11.14 -29.51 8.81
N LEU A 95 10.96 -28.72 9.87
CA LEU A 95 11.13 -27.27 9.79
C LEU A 95 12.61 -26.91 9.57
N HIS A 96 12.85 -25.80 8.90
CA HIS A 96 14.19 -25.29 8.61
C HIS A 96 15.05 -26.33 7.85
N SER A 97 14.41 -27.04 6.93
CA SER A 97 15.06 -27.99 6.02
C SER A 97 14.92 -27.53 4.58
N GLY A 98 15.97 -27.72 3.76
CA GLY A 98 15.94 -27.36 2.35
C GLY A 98 17.32 -26.99 1.80
N GLY A 99 17.45 -27.01 0.48
CA GLY A 99 18.70 -26.74 -0.24
C GLY A 99 19.02 -25.25 -0.46
N LYS A 100 18.26 -24.33 0.18
CA LYS A 100 18.35 -22.88 -0.04
C LYS A 100 19.13 -22.14 1.06
N PHE A 101 19.59 -22.83 2.12
CA PHE A 101 20.30 -22.21 3.26
C PHE A 101 21.80 -21.98 3.03
N TRP A 102 22.44 -22.84 2.24
CA TRP A 102 23.89 -22.80 2.03
C TRP A 102 24.15 -22.63 0.53
N GLY A 103 24.77 -21.52 0.15
CA GLY A 103 24.98 -21.14 -1.24
C GLY A 103 25.50 -22.25 -2.16
N GLY A 104 25.15 -22.18 -3.43
CA GLY A 104 25.60 -23.06 -4.51
C GLY A 104 24.48 -23.68 -5.36
N ALA A 105 23.33 -24.04 -4.77
CA ALA A 105 22.22 -24.59 -5.53
C ALA A 105 21.24 -23.52 -6.04
N TYR A 106 21.13 -22.39 -5.33
CA TYR A 106 20.28 -21.25 -5.66
C TYR A 106 21.01 -19.96 -5.31
N ILE A 107 21.12 -19.04 -6.25
CA ILE A 107 21.81 -17.74 -6.06
C ILE A 107 20.88 -16.75 -5.39
N ALA A 108 19.59 -16.74 -5.75
CA ALA A 108 18.62 -15.74 -5.29
C ALA A 108 17.23 -16.36 -5.05
N PRO A 109 17.07 -17.27 -4.07
CA PRO A 109 15.78 -17.91 -3.82
C PRO A 109 14.80 -16.92 -3.17
N GLY A 110 13.51 -17.06 -3.48
CA GLY A 110 12.43 -16.34 -2.80
C GLY A 110 11.99 -17.04 -1.49
N GLY A 111 12.12 -18.35 -1.42
CA GLY A 111 11.81 -19.16 -0.24
C GLY A 111 13.05 -19.33 0.66
N LEU A 112 13.13 -18.54 1.76
CA LEU A 112 14.32 -18.48 2.62
C LEU A 112 14.21 -19.23 3.94
N HIS A 113 13.00 -19.57 4.39
CA HIS A 113 12.80 -20.06 5.77
C HIS A 113 12.84 -21.57 5.92
N GLY A 114 12.75 -22.35 4.83
CA GLY A 114 12.72 -23.81 4.87
C GLY A 114 11.53 -24.39 5.63
N VAL A 115 10.39 -23.68 5.61
CA VAL A 115 9.17 -24.09 6.31
C VAL A 115 7.99 -24.31 5.36
N GLY A 116 8.04 -23.81 4.12
CA GLY A 116 6.90 -23.75 3.22
C GLY A 116 6.25 -25.09 2.95
N LEU A 117 6.99 -26.08 2.39
CA LEU A 117 6.42 -27.40 2.10
C LEU A 117 6.00 -28.17 3.36
N ALA A 118 6.71 -28.02 4.49
CA ALA A 118 6.31 -28.59 5.76
C ALA A 118 5.00 -28.00 6.27
N ALA A 119 4.80 -26.68 6.08
CA ALA A 119 3.55 -26.01 6.41
C ALA A 119 2.39 -26.48 5.51
N VAL A 120 2.61 -26.58 4.20
CA VAL A 120 1.60 -27.10 3.27
C VAL A 120 1.19 -28.51 3.65
N ASN A 121 2.16 -29.40 3.90
CA ASN A 121 1.89 -30.78 4.37
C ASN A 121 1.10 -30.79 5.68
N ALA A 122 1.57 -30.04 6.70
CA ALA A 122 0.94 -30.02 8.03
C ALA A 122 -0.52 -29.52 7.98
N LEU A 123 -0.82 -28.57 7.10
CA LEU A 123 -2.12 -27.90 7.00
C LEU A 123 -3.02 -28.45 5.90
N SER A 124 -2.67 -29.59 5.31
CA SER A 124 -3.45 -30.25 4.25
C SER A 124 -4.06 -31.57 4.74
N SER A 125 -5.32 -31.81 4.38
CA SER A 125 -6.01 -33.06 4.62
C SER A 125 -5.53 -34.20 3.69
N ALA A 126 -4.98 -33.84 2.52
CA ALA A 126 -4.28 -34.71 1.60
C ALA A 126 -3.10 -33.94 1.01
N PHE A 127 -1.95 -34.56 0.94
CA PHE A 127 -0.74 -33.99 0.38
C PHE A 127 0.07 -35.11 -0.31
N SER A 128 0.53 -34.84 -1.52
CA SER A 128 1.43 -35.78 -2.21
C SER A 128 2.48 -35.02 -3.01
N VAL A 129 3.66 -35.60 -3.10
CA VAL A 129 4.73 -35.08 -3.96
C VAL A 129 5.19 -36.22 -4.86
N GLU A 130 5.22 -35.94 -6.15
CA GLU A 130 5.85 -36.80 -7.14
C GLU A 130 7.07 -36.11 -7.72
N VAL A 131 8.19 -36.76 -7.74
CA VAL A 131 9.45 -36.25 -8.25
C VAL A 131 9.91 -37.12 -9.40
N ARG A 132 10.17 -36.50 -10.54
CA ARG A 132 10.77 -37.15 -11.73
C ARG A 132 12.23 -36.73 -11.85
N ARG A 133 13.13 -37.66 -11.68
CA ARG A 133 14.57 -37.44 -11.88
C ARG A 133 15.31 -38.77 -12.17
N HIS A 134 16.40 -38.69 -12.92
CA HIS A 134 17.24 -39.84 -13.30
C HIS A 134 16.47 -40.97 -14.02
N GLY A 135 15.37 -40.62 -14.74
CA GLY A 135 14.58 -41.63 -15.47
C GLY A 135 13.54 -42.36 -14.64
N GLU A 136 13.38 -42.00 -13.37
CA GLU A 136 12.39 -42.62 -12.45
C GLU A 136 11.48 -41.56 -11.83
N ALA A 137 10.24 -41.96 -11.52
CA ALA A 137 9.31 -41.19 -10.68
C ALA A 137 9.29 -41.78 -9.27
N HIS A 138 9.38 -40.92 -8.29
CA HIS A 138 9.24 -41.25 -6.86
C HIS A 138 8.05 -40.49 -6.30
N ARG A 139 7.26 -41.18 -5.44
CA ARG A 139 6.08 -40.55 -4.83
C ARG A 139 6.11 -40.71 -3.32
N LEU A 140 5.70 -39.61 -2.66
CA LEU A 140 5.45 -39.54 -1.23
C LEU A 140 4.00 -39.09 -1.02
N VAL A 141 3.30 -39.72 -0.06
CA VAL A 141 1.93 -39.36 0.31
C VAL A 141 1.84 -39.05 1.79
N CYS A 142 1.20 -37.95 2.11
CA CYS A 142 1.00 -37.49 3.49
C CYS A 142 -0.44 -37.00 3.71
N ALA A 143 -0.83 -36.91 4.97
CA ALA A 143 -2.03 -36.24 5.41
C ALA A 143 -1.78 -35.57 6.77
N ARG A 144 -2.16 -34.32 6.92
CA ARG A 144 -2.04 -33.59 8.17
C ARG A 144 -0.64 -33.63 8.79
N GLY A 145 0.38 -33.60 7.93
CA GLY A 145 1.78 -33.66 8.31
C GLY A 145 2.33 -35.06 8.59
N GLN A 146 1.51 -36.12 8.55
CA GLN A 146 1.92 -37.49 8.75
C GLN A 146 2.18 -38.19 7.41
N ILE A 147 3.28 -38.95 7.31
CA ILE A 147 3.61 -39.75 6.14
C ILE A 147 2.71 -41.00 6.16
N LEU A 148 1.87 -41.15 5.16
CA LEU A 148 1.00 -42.29 4.95
C LEU A 148 1.67 -43.35 4.05
N SER A 149 2.38 -42.88 3.02
CA SER A 149 3.19 -43.73 2.14
C SER A 149 4.58 -43.11 2.01
N PRO A 150 5.64 -43.76 2.45
CA PRO A 150 6.99 -43.23 2.38
C PRO A 150 7.42 -42.98 0.93
N CYS A 151 8.48 -42.19 0.75
CA CYS A 151 9.05 -41.90 -0.55
C CYS A 151 9.56 -43.24 -1.19
N ALA A 152 8.95 -43.63 -2.29
CA ALA A 152 9.27 -44.84 -3.00
C ALA A 152 9.17 -44.64 -4.53
N PRO A 153 9.96 -45.38 -5.33
CA PRO A 153 9.81 -45.37 -6.78
C PRO A 153 8.44 -45.91 -7.18
N VAL A 154 7.80 -45.26 -8.16
CA VAL A 154 6.50 -45.64 -8.72
C VAL A 154 6.60 -46.13 -10.17
N GLY A 155 7.76 -45.99 -10.79
CA GLY A 155 8.04 -46.50 -12.13
C GLY A 155 8.95 -45.60 -12.94
N PRO A 156 9.25 -46.00 -14.19
CA PRO A 156 9.99 -45.17 -15.13
C PRO A 156 9.25 -43.86 -15.41
N ALA A 157 9.99 -42.75 -15.60
CA ALA A 157 9.43 -41.48 -15.94
C ALA A 157 10.28 -40.77 -17.00
N GLU A 158 9.59 -40.15 -17.95
CA GLU A 158 10.22 -39.25 -18.90
C GLU A 158 10.33 -37.83 -18.30
N GLY A 159 11.42 -37.12 -18.66
CA GLY A 159 11.66 -35.76 -18.21
C GLY A 159 12.10 -35.66 -16.76
N ARG A 160 11.96 -34.49 -16.20
CA ARG A 160 12.31 -34.16 -14.80
C ARG A 160 11.34 -33.14 -14.24
N GLY A 161 11.29 -32.98 -12.92
CA GLY A 161 10.48 -31.96 -12.26
C GLY A 161 9.84 -32.48 -10.98
N THR A 162 9.05 -31.59 -10.37
CA THR A 162 8.28 -31.89 -9.17
C THR A 162 6.81 -31.60 -9.40
N THR A 163 5.95 -32.49 -8.95
CA THR A 163 4.49 -32.29 -8.89
C THR A 163 4.05 -32.34 -7.43
N VAL A 164 3.53 -31.24 -6.92
CA VAL A 164 2.96 -31.18 -5.56
C VAL A 164 1.47 -31.06 -5.67
N SER A 165 0.72 -31.97 -5.06
CA SER A 165 -0.74 -31.92 -4.97
C SER A 165 -1.14 -31.83 -3.49
N PHE A 166 -2.04 -30.92 -3.16
CA PHE A 166 -2.51 -30.77 -1.79
C PHE A 166 -3.97 -30.32 -1.75
N ARG A 167 -4.66 -30.69 -0.67
CA ARG A 167 -5.99 -30.20 -0.35
C ARG A 167 -5.95 -29.60 1.05
N PRO A 168 -6.25 -28.31 1.21
CA PRO A 168 -6.31 -27.65 2.51
C PRO A 168 -7.18 -28.43 3.50
N ASP A 169 -6.78 -28.47 4.79
CA ASP A 169 -7.54 -29.22 5.81
C ASP A 169 -8.81 -28.42 6.19
N PRO A 170 -10.02 -28.94 5.92
CA PRO A 170 -11.27 -28.24 6.24
C PRO A 170 -11.44 -27.98 7.75
N SER A 171 -10.78 -28.77 8.60
CA SER A 171 -10.82 -28.57 10.05
C SER A 171 -10.08 -27.29 10.49
N ILE A 172 -9.24 -26.72 9.62
CA ILE A 172 -8.45 -25.50 9.88
C ILE A 172 -8.99 -24.32 9.06
N PHE A 173 -9.31 -24.57 7.78
CA PHE A 173 -9.67 -23.52 6.82
C PHE A 173 -11.18 -23.43 6.55
N GLY A 174 -11.98 -24.39 7.03
CA GLY A 174 -13.41 -24.46 6.69
C GLY A 174 -13.61 -24.63 5.17
N GLU A 175 -14.50 -23.84 4.61
CA GLU A 175 -14.79 -23.79 3.16
C GLU A 175 -14.00 -22.70 2.42
N ALA A 176 -12.96 -22.16 3.05
CA ALA A 176 -12.16 -21.09 2.46
C ALA A 176 -11.52 -21.53 1.13
N GLN A 177 -11.60 -20.67 0.14
CA GLN A 177 -11.05 -20.90 -1.20
C GLN A 177 -9.92 -19.92 -1.50
N VAL A 178 -9.10 -20.28 -2.50
CA VAL A 178 -8.04 -19.41 -3.01
C VAL A 178 -8.64 -18.13 -3.63
N ASP A 179 -8.01 -16.99 -3.38
CA ASP A 179 -8.30 -15.76 -4.13
C ASP A 179 -7.75 -15.91 -5.57
N LEU A 180 -8.64 -16.21 -6.49
CA LEU A 180 -8.30 -16.46 -7.89
C LEU A 180 -7.79 -15.21 -8.60
N ALA A 181 -8.27 -14.02 -8.23
CA ALA A 181 -7.82 -12.78 -8.85
C ALA A 181 -6.36 -12.49 -8.47
N ALA A 182 -6.04 -12.60 -7.18
CA ALA A 182 -4.68 -12.46 -6.68
C ALA A 182 -3.74 -13.54 -7.22
N LEU A 183 -4.20 -14.80 -7.29
CA LEU A 183 -3.42 -15.89 -7.86
C LEU A 183 -3.07 -15.65 -9.33
N ARG A 184 -4.06 -15.26 -10.15
CA ARG A 184 -3.84 -14.96 -11.58
C ARG A 184 -2.83 -13.84 -11.77
N ALA A 185 -3.01 -12.72 -11.06
CA ALA A 185 -2.07 -11.60 -11.13
C ALA A 185 -0.65 -12.03 -10.74
N ARG A 186 -0.51 -12.85 -9.70
CA ARG A 186 0.78 -13.36 -9.26
C ARG A 186 1.43 -14.28 -10.30
N LEU A 187 0.69 -15.23 -10.87
CA LEU A 187 1.20 -16.16 -11.89
C LEU A 187 1.61 -15.41 -13.16
N GLN A 188 0.81 -14.45 -13.60
CA GLN A 188 1.15 -13.59 -14.73
C GLN A 188 2.43 -12.78 -14.46
N ALA A 189 2.57 -12.22 -13.25
CA ALA A 189 3.79 -11.49 -12.87
C ALA A 189 5.05 -12.36 -12.97
N GLN A 190 4.97 -13.67 -12.65
CA GLN A 190 6.12 -14.59 -12.77
C GLN A 190 6.55 -14.80 -14.23
N ALA A 191 5.61 -14.80 -15.17
CA ALA A 191 5.95 -14.86 -16.61
C ALA A 191 6.73 -13.61 -17.04
N PHE A 192 6.35 -12.41 -16.57
CA PHE A 192 7.09 -11.18 -16.84
C PHE A 192 8.47 -11.14 -16.15
N LEU A 193 8.58 -11.67 -14.93
CA LEU A 193 9.83 -11.66 -14.16
C LEU A 193 10.86 -12.68 -14.66
N THR A 194 10.42 -13.67 -15.43
CA THR A 194 11.27 -14.74 -15.94
C THR A 194 10.97 -14.95 -17.43
N PRO A 195 11.61 -14.17 -18.31
CA PRO A 195 11.38 -14.28 -19.76
C PRO A 195 11.53 -15.71 -20.28
N GLY A 196 10.55 -16.16 -21.07
CA GLY A 196 10.50 -17.52 -21.59
C GLY A 196 9.92 -18.57 -20.65
N LEU A 197 9.60 -18.24 -19.40
CA LEU A 197 8.85 -19.12 -18.51
C LEU A 197 7.39 -19.21 -18.96
N SER A 198 6.93 -20.42 -19.26
CA SER A 198 5.52 -20.71 -19.50
C SER A 198 4.81 -20.98 -18.16
N VAL A 199 3.80 -20.21 -17.86
CA VAL A 199 2.98 -20.35 -16.64
C VAL A 199 1.54 -20.60 -17.05
N SER A 200 0.89 -21.63 -16.51
CA SER A 200 -0.52 -21.92 -16.77
C SER A 200 -1.32 -22.10 -15.48
N LEU A 201 -2.58 -21.69 -15.53
CA LEU A 201 -3.59 -21.94 -14.49
C LEU A 201 -4.79 -22.62 -15.13
N THR A 202 -5.14 -23.80 -14.66
CA THR A 202 -6.30 -24.56 -15.14
C THR A 202 -7.26 -24.82 -13.99
N LEU A 203 -8.51 -24.45 -14.18
CA LEU A 203 -9.64 -24.75 -13.32
C LEU A 203 -10.66 -25.58 -14.12
N PRO A 204 -11.67 -26.21 -13.51
CA PRO A 204 -12.63 -27.06 -14.23
C PRO A 204 -13.28 -26.37 -15.44
N ASP A 205 -13.60 -25.08 -15.33
CA ASP A 205 -14.35 -24.33 -16.34
C ASP A 205 -13.53 -23.24 -17.05
N GLN A 206 -12.29 -23.00 -16.62
CA GLN A 206 -11.49 -21.87 -17.10
C GLN A 206 -10.00 -22.22 -17.14
N SER A 207 -9.27 -21.66 -18.10
CA SER A 207 -7.81 -21.79 -18.16
C SER A 207 -7.16 -20.51 -18.65
N TRP A 208 -5.95 -20.27 -18.16
CA TRP A 208 -5.09 -19.15 -18.56
C TRP A 208 -3.68 -19.67 -18.78
N SER A 209 -2.97 -19.05 -19.72
CA SER A 209 -1.56 -19.31 -19.96
C SER A 209 -0.84 -18.00 -20.28
N TRP A 210 0.35 -17.86 -19.73
CA TRP A 210 1.22 -16.70 -19.90
C TRP A 210 2.62 -17.15 -20.29
N CYS A 211 3.20 -16.47 -21.25
CA CYS A 211 4.61 -16.60 -21.59
C CYS A 211 5.05 -15.26 -22.17
N GLU A 212 5.90 -14.54 -21.43
CA GLU A 212 6.23 -13.15 -21.71
C GLU A 212 7.70 -13.02 -22.11
N PRO A 213 8.03 -13.18 -23.39
CA PRO A 213 9.41 -13.16 -23.85
C PRO A 213 10.07 -11.79 -23.67
N GLU A 214 9.29 -10.72 -23.63
CA GLU A 214 9.77 -9.36 -23.44
C GLU A 214 10.01 -9.00 -21.96
N GLY A 215 9.66 -9.90 -21.05
CA GLY A 215 9.91 -9.71 -19.63
C GLY A 215 9.28 -8.44 -19.06
N LEU A 216 10.04 -7.68 -18.27
CA LEU A 216 9.53 -6.44 -17.63
C LEU A 216 9.10 -5.38 -18.65
N SER A 217 9.64 -5.38 -19.86
CA SER A 217 9.17 -4.49 -20.94
C SER A 217 7.74 -4.81 -21.32
N GLY A 218 7.36 -6.09 -21.39
CA GLY A 218 6.00 -6.54 -21.63
C GLY A 218 5.07 -6.12 -20.48
N LEU A 219 5.51 -6.23 -19.23
CA LEU A 219 4.76 -5.76 -18.05
C LEU A 219 4.44 -4.26 -18.16
N VAL A 220 5.45 -3.43 -18.39
CA VAL A 220 5.26 -1.98 -18.53
C VAL A 220 4.35 -1.64 -19.70
N ARG A 221 4.52 -2.34 -20.83
CA ARG A 221 3.67 -2.13 -22.00
C ARG A 221 2.21 -2.50 -21.72
N SER A 222 1.94 -3.61 -21.07
CA SER A 222 0.56 -4.05 -20.73
C SER A 222 -0.14 -3.07 -19.77
N HIS A 223 0.60 -2.45 -18.86
CA HIS A 223 0.08 -1.41 -17.96
C HIS A 223 -0.18 -0.07 -18.67
N ASN A 224 0.52 0.18 -19.78
CA ASN A 224 0.34 1.38 -20.59
C ASN A 224 -0.60 1.22 -21.79
N GLU A 225 -1.23 0.07 -21.94
CA GLU A 225 -2.18 -0.17 -23.02
C GLU A 225 -3.32 0.87 -22.99
N GLY A 226 -3.56 1.52 -24.12
CA GLY A 226 -4.55 2.59 -24.25
C GLY A 226 -4.16 3.94 -23.65
N ARG A 227 -2.95 4.09 -23.11
CA ARG A 227 -2.43 5.38 -22.63
C ARG A 227 -1.67 6.11 -23.73
N GLU A 228 -1.66 7.43 -23.70
CA GLU A 228 -0.82 8.24 -24.58
C GLU A 228 0.62 8.21 -24.07
N LEU A 229 1.56 7.79 -24.92
CA LEU A 229 2.94 7.52 -24.56
C LEU A 229 3.85 8.72 -24.88
N VAL A 230 4.82 9.01 -24.02
CA VAL A 230 5.91 9.99 -24.27
C VAL A 230 6.92 9.43 -25.26
N HIS A 231 7.17 8.12 -25.22
CA HIS A 231 8.06 7.42 -26.12
C HIS A 231 7.52 6.02 -26.45
N PRO A 232 7.75 5.49 -27.69
CA PRO A 232 7.01 4.34 -28.22
C PRO A 232 7.36 3.01 -27.53
N ALA A 233 8.55 2.82 -27.02
CA ALA A 233 9.00 1.58 -26.43
C ALA A 233 9.51 1.79 -24.99
N PRO A 234 9.30 0.84 -24.06
CA PRO A 234 9.89 0.91 -22.74
C PRO A 234 11.42 0.99 -22.80
N ILE A 235 12.02 1.80 -21.94
CA ILE A 235 13.45 1.78 -21.66
C ILE A 235 13.70 0.57 -20.79
N ALA A 236 14.52 -0.37 -21.25
CA ALA A 236 14.81 -1.58 -20.51
C ALA A 236 16.32 -1.85 -20.46
N PHE A 237 16.80 -2.21 -19.29
CA PHE A 237 18.20 -2.58 -19.06
C PHE A 237 18.32 -3.54 -17.88
N SER A 238 19.47 -4.19 -17.80
CA SER A 238 19.87 -5.01 -16.67
C SER A 238 21.31 -4.71 -16.28
N GLY A 239 21.62 -4.91 -15.01
CA GLY A 239 22.98 -4.78 -14.49
C GLY A 239 23.19 -5.76 -13.34
N ALA A 240 24.45 -6.09 -13.08
CA ALA A 240 24.83 -6.95 -11.97
C ALA A 240 26.14 -6.47 -11.33
N GLU A 241 26.25 -6.65 -10.01
CA GLU A 241 27.47 -6.40 -9.24
C GLU A 241 27.56 -7.47 -8.16
N GLY A 242 28.60 -8.34 -8.26
CA GLY A 242 28.70 -9.54 -7.43
C GLY A 242 27.54 -10.49 -7.68
N GLU A 243 26.86 -10.91 -6.61
CA GLU A 243 25.71 -11.82 -6.68
C GLU A 243 24.36 -11.08 -6.75
N VAL A 244 24.39 -9.75 -6.79
CA VAL A 244 23.20 -8.90 -6.91
C VAL A 244 22.98 -8.49 -8.35
N SER A 245 21.77 -8.64 -8.85
CA SER A 245 21.38 -8.21 -10.18
C SER A 245 20.06 -7.46 -10.18
N VAL A 246 19.97 -6.50 -11.10
CA VAL A 246 18.79 -5.63 -11.27
C VAL A 246 18.32 -5.72 -12.71
N GLN A 247 17.02 -5.84 -12.90
CA GLN A 247 16.33 -5.65 -14.18
C GLN A 247 15.35 -4.51 -14.03
N VAL A 248 15.29 -3.63 -15.01
CA VAL A 248 14.45 -2.43 -15.00
C VAL A 248 13.77 -2.28 -16.34
N ALA A 249 12.50 -1.89 -16.31
CA ALA A 249 11.77 -1.37 -17.45
C ALA A 249 10.99 -0.12 -17.06
N LEU A 250 11.02 0.90 -17.90
CA LEU A 250 10.47 2.23 -17.64
C LEU A 250 9.77 2.76 -18.88
N GLN A 251 8.62 3.40 -18.70
CA GLN A 251 7.99 4.15 -19.79
C GLN A 251 7.17 5.31 -19.23
N TRP A 252 7.32 6.49 -19.81
CA TRP A 252 6.51 7.65 -19.47
C TRP A 252 5.30 7.77 -20.38
N THR A 253 4.19 8.16 -19.77
CA THR A 253 2.92 8.49 -20.44
C THR A 253 2.62 9.97 -20.24
N GLN A 254 1.65 10.51 -20.99
CA GLN A 254 1.12 11.85 -20.79
C GLN A 254 0.22 11.97 -19.55
N GLY A 255 -0.02 10.85 -18.85
CA GLY A 255 -0.82 10.80 -17.63
C GLY A 255 -0.13 11.47 -16.43
N TRP A 256 -0.87 11.58 -15.32
CA TRP A 256 -0.41 12.24 -14.09
C TRP A 256 0.02 11.27 -13.00
N SER A 257 -0.41 10.00 -13.09
CA SER A 257 -0.17 9.00 -12.05
C SER A 257 1.11 8.21 -12.29
N GLU A 258 1.86 7.96 -11.23
CA GLU A 258 2.93 6.96 -11.18
C GLU A 258 2.33 5.56 -11.00
N ASP A 259 2.84 4.58 -11.75
CA ASP A 259 2.49 3.17 -11.67
C ASP A 259 3.77 2.35 -11.49
N ALA A 260 4.13 2.05 -10.23
CA ALA A 260 5.41 1.49 -9.87
C ALA A 260 5.28 0.04 -9.35
N HIS A 261 5.97 -0.88 -10.00
CA HIS A 261 6.02 -2.30 -9.65
C HIS A 261 7.42 -2.70 -9.23
N SER A 262 7.59 -3.20 -8.02
CA SER A 262 8.90 -3.65 -7.55
C SER A 262 8.87 -5.09 -7.03
N PHE A 263 9.96 -5.81 -7.28
CA PHE A 263 10.08 -7.23 -6.95
C PHE A 263 11.47 -7.54 -6.42
N VAL A 264 11.54 -8.47 -5.46
CA VAL A 264 12.78 -9.01 -4.92
C VAL A 264 12.72 -10.52 -4.94
N ASN A 265 13.64 -11.18 -5.66
CA ASN A 265 13.67 -12.63 -5.85
C ASN A 265 12.30 -13.19 -6.31
N GLY A 266 11.63 -12.52 -7.23
CA GLY A 266 10.30 -12.89 -7.73
C GLY A 266 9.13 -12.57 -6.79
N ILE A 267 9.39 -11.96 -5.62
CA ILE A 267 8.36 -11.57 -4.65
C ILE A 267 7.98 -10.11 -4.89
N HIS A 268 6.69 -9.83 -5.04
CA HIS A 268 6.18 -8.47 -5.17
C HIS A 268 6.34 -7.69 -3.86
N THR A 269 6.90 -6.49 -3.93
CA THR A 269 7.16 -5.60 -2.79
C THR A 269 6.36 -4.30 -2.94
N PRO A 270 5.05 -4.32 -2.68
CA PRO A 270 4.16 -3.18 -2.97
C PRO A 270 4.46 -1.91 -2.15
N LYS A 271 5.18 -2.05 -1.05
CA LYS A 271 5.66 -0.92 -0.24
C LYS A 271 7.09 -0.48 -0.59
N GLY A 272 7.70 -1.08 -1.63
CA GLY A 272 9.07 -0.77 -2.05
C GLY A 272 10.11 -1.22 -1.03
N GLY A 273 10.85 -0.29 -0.46
CA GLY A 273 11.99 -0.50 0.43
C GLY A 273 13.31 -0.12 -0.24
N ALA A 274 14.44 -0.53 0.33
CA ALA A 274 15.78 -0.06 -0.04
C ALA A 274 16.10 -0.10 -1.55
N HIS A 275 15.64 -1.12 -2.28
CA HIS A 275 15.85 -1.21 -3.73
C HIS A 275 15.05 -0.14 -4.51
N ALA A 276 13.82 0.16 -4.07
CA ALA A 276 13.01 1.21 -4.68
C ALA A 276 13.54 2.61 -4.32
N ASP A 277 14.09 2.77 -3.11
CA ASP A 277 14.76 4.01 -2.69
C ASP A 277 16.00 4.27 -3.58
N GLY A 278 16.82 3.24 -3.80
CA GLY A 278 17.98 3.32 -4.70
C GLY A 278 17.60 3.63 -6.16
N PHE A 279 16.51 3.02 -6.65
CA PHE A 279 15.96 3.31 -7.97
C PHE A 279 15.51 4.77 -8.09
N ASN A 280 14.77 5.28 -7.11
CA ASN A 280 14.28 6.66 -7.09
C ASN A 280 15.44 7.68 -7.01
N ALA A 281 16.48 7.38 -6.23
CA ALA A 281 17.67 8.20 -6.13
C ALA A 281 18.42 8.29 -7.46
N ALA A 282 18.53 7.16 -8.18
CA ALA A 282 19.14 7.11 -9.51
C ALA A 282 18.35 7.93 -10.54
N LEU A 283 17.01 7.77 -10.57
CA LEU A 283 16.15 8.58 -11.44
C LEU A 283 16.35 10.07 -11.18
N LEU A 284 16.29 10.49 -9.91
CA LEU A 284 16.48 11.89 -9.54
C LEU A 284 17.81 12.42 -10.03
N ARG A 285 18.90 11.68 -9.83
CA ARG A 285 20.25 12.13 -10.22
C ARG A 285 20.39 12.23 -11.73
N VAL A 286 20.08 11.15 -12.47
CA VAL A 286 20.31 11.12 -13.92
C VAL A 286 19.42 12.13 -14.67
N LEU A 287 18.15 12.22 -14.30
CA LEU A 287 17.22 13.15 -14.96
C LEU A 287 17.49 14.61 -14.59
N SER A 288 17.88 14.89 -13.32
CA SER A 288 18.28 16.25 -12.93
C SER A 288 19.54 16.70 -13.65
N GLU A 289 20.53 15.82 -13.83
CA GLU A 289 21.74 16.12 -14.62
C GLU A 289 21.39 16.36 -16.09
N ALA A 290 20.54 15.51 -16.68
CA ALA A 290 20.13 15.66 -18.08
C ALA A 290 19.29 16.95 -18.29
N ALA A 291 18.56 17.40 -17.28
CA ALA A 291 17.77 18.62 -17.32
C ALA A 291 18.57 19.91 -17.01
N ALA A 292 19.79 19.80 -16.45
CA ALA A 292 20.51 20.95 -15.88
C ALA A 292 20.71 22.13 -16.87
N GLY A 293 20.95 21.83 -18.15
CA GLY A 293 21.08 22.85 -19.20
C GLY A 293 19.77 23.42 -19.74
N LEU A 294 18.61 22.89 -19.32
CA LEU A 294 17.26 23.25 -19.77
C LEU A 294 16.43 23.93 -18.68
N LEU A 295 16.96 23.99 -17.46
CA LEU A 295 16.34 24.67 -16.32
C LEU A 295 16.62 26.17 -16.39
N GLU A 296 15.58 26.98 -16.14
CA GLU A 296 15.72 28.42 -15.95
C GLU A 296 16.28 28.73 -14.55
N GLU A 297 16.80 29.94 -14.35
CA GLU A 297 17.35 30.36 -13.05
C GLU A 297 16.27 30.25 -11.95
N GLY A 298 16.55 29.47 -10.91
CA GLY A 298 15.61 29.18 -9.82
C GLY A 298 14.61 28.04 -10.11
N GLU A 299 14.69 27.33 -11.26
CA GLU A 299 13.95 26.10 -11.50
C GLU A 299 14.70 24.89 -10.92
N ALA A 300 13.95 23.99 -10.27
CA ALA A 300 14.46 22.70 -9.82
C ALA A 300 13.38 21.63 -10.05
N LEU A 301 13.81 20.44 -10.48
CA LEU A 301 12.94 19.28 -10.60
C LEU A 301 12.92 18.51 -9.26
N SER A 302 11.73 18.14 -8.85
CA SER A 302 11.55 17.25 -7.71
C SER A 302 11.36 15.79 -8.16
N GLY A 303 11.59 14.83 -7.27
CA GLY A 303 11.34 13.42 -7.57
C GLY A 303 9.91 13.12 -8.06
N ILE A 304 8.95 13.96 -7.67
CA ILE A 304 7.54 13.85 -8.13
C ILE A 304 7.43 14.24 -9.60
N ASP A 305 8.11 15.33 -10.03
CA ASP A 305 8.11 15.77 -11.42
C ASP A 305 8.66 14.71 -12.36
N LEU A 306 9.69 14.00 -11.91
CA LEU A 306 10.38 12.95 -12.68
C LEU A 306 9.55 11.68 -12.82
N ARG A 307 8.66 11.40 -11.85
CA ARG A 307 7.83 10.19 -11.82
C ARG A 307 6.39 10.43 -12.28
N GLU A 308 6.04 11.66 -12.63
CA GLU A 308 4.73 11.96 -13.17
C GLU A 308 4.55 11.27 -14.52
N GLY A 309 3.51 10.42 -14.63
CA GLY A 309 3.24 9.59 -15.79
C GLY A 309 4.17 8.37 -15.96
N LEU A 310 5.09 8.12 -15.02
CA LEU A 310 6.01 6.99 -15.08
C LEU A 310 5.32 5.68 -14.74
N THR A 311 5.39 4.72 -15.65
CA THR A 311 5.18 3.29 -15.36
C THR A 311 6.54 2.63 -15.27
N SER A 312 6.81 1.95 -14.13
CA SER A 312 8.10 1.33 -13.87
C SER A 312 7.96 -0.09 -13.34
N ALA A 313 8.87 -0.96 -13.75
CA ALA A 313 9.04 -2.30 -13.22
C ALA A 313 10.52 -2.49 -12.82
N LEU A 314 10.75 -2.84 -11.56
CA LEU A 314 12.07 -3.08 -10.96
C LEU A 314 12.11 -4.48 -10.38
N SER A 315 13.03 -5.32 -10.82
CA SER A 315 13.28 -6.65 -10.26
C SER A 315 14.72 -6.74 -9.75
N LEU A 316 14.84 -6.94 -8.44
CA LEU A 316 16.12 -7.20 -7.76
C LEU A 316 16.27 -8.69 -7.51
N ARG A 317 17.46 -9.25 -7.77
CA ARG A 317 17.87 -10.58 -7.31
C ARG A 317 19.08 -10.44 -6.40
N MET A 318 19.02 -11.05 -5.23
CA MET A 318 20.10 -11.04 -4.22
C MET A 318 20.08 -12.31 -3.37
N PRO A 319 21.22 -12.76 -2.79
CA PRO A 319 21.30 -14.03 -2.08
C PRO A 319 20.42 -14.11 -0.84
N VAL A 320 20.44 -13.10 0.03
CA VAL A 320 19.80 -13.12 1.36
C VAL A 320 19.05 -11.81 1.60
N PRO A 321 17.84 -11.63 1.02
CA PRO A 321 17.04 -10.45 1.30
C PRO A 321 16.43 -10.48 2.69
N ALA A 322 16.54 -9.37 3.43
CA ALA A 322 15.76 -9.13 4.64
C ALA A 322 14.51 -8.31 4.28
N PHE A 323 13.33 -8.78 4.69
CA PHE A 323 12.06 -8.10 4.44
C PHE A 323 11.49 -7.51 5.74
N ASP A 324 10.69 -6.46 5.58
CA ASP A 324 9.89 -5.91 6.67
C ASP A 324 8.65 -6.80 6.87
N GLY A 325 8.70 -7.63 7.92
CA GLY A 325 7.64 -8.54 8.34
C GLY A 325 7.40 -9.76 7.43
N GLN A 326 6.46 -10.61 7.86
CA GLN A 326 6.11 -11.88 7.21
C GLN A 326 5.48 -11.70 5.81
N ALA A 327 4.79 -10.59 5.59
CA ALA A 327 4.14 -10.29 4.31
C ALA A 327 5.14 -9.95 3.19
N LYS A 328 6.43 -9.74 3.51
CA LYS A 328 7.51 -9.40 2.56
C LYS A 328 7.17 -8.18 1.67
N ALA A 329 6.41 -7.24 2.22
CA ALA A 329 5.87 -6.11 1.46
C ALA A 329 6.92 -5.04 1.11
N ALA A 330 8.01 -4.96 1.85
CA ALA A 330 9.13 -4.04 1.63
C ALA A 330 10.46 -4.73 1.91
N LEU A 331 11.51 -4.33 1.17
CA LEU A 331 12.88 -4.79 1.41
C LEU A 331 13.55 -3.93 2.49
N ALA A 332 14.01 -4.58 3.55
CA ALA A 332 14.71 -3.91 4.65
C ALA A 332 16.24 -3.87 4.49
N SER A 333 16.83 -4.65 3.59
CA SER A 333 18.27 -4.74 3.30
C SER A 333 18.82 -3.42 2.75
N ARG A 334 19.20 -2.48 3.63
CA ARG A 334 19.65 -1.12 3.25
C ARG A 334 20.95 -1.08 2.44
N GLU A 335 21.78 -2.10 2.57
CA GLU A 335 23.05 -2.24 1.85
C GLU A 335 22.90 -2.28 0.33
N VAL A 336 21.73 -2.66 -0.18
CA VAL A 336 21.47 -2.72 -1.63
C VAL A 336 21.11 -1.37 -2.24
N GLU A 337 20.68 -0.40 -1.46
CA GLU A 337 20.24 0.92 -1.94
C GLU A 337 21.30 1.61 -2.80
N PRO A 338 22.57 1.80 -2.33
CA PRO A 338 23.60 2.43 -3.15
C PRO A 338 24.01 1.59 -4.37
N LEU A 339 23.89 0.27 -4.27
CA LEU A 339 24.21 -0.64 -5.37
C LEU A 339 23.17 -0.55 -6.48
N VAL A 340 21.88 -0.62 -6.11
CA VAL A 340 20.77 -0.44 -7.06
C VAL A 340 20.86 0.93 -7.72
N SER A 341 21.15 1.98 -6.94
CA SER A 341 21.33 3.33 -7.49
C SER A 341 22.42 3.36 -8.58
N ARG A 342 23.59 2.81 -8.32
CA ARG A 342 24.69 2.76 -9.33
C ARG A 342 24.29 1.99 -10.59
N LEU A 343 23.69 0.81 -10.43
CA LEU A 343 23.29 -0.02 -11.58
C LEU A 343 22.20 0.65 -12.43
N VAL A 344 21.24 1.28 -11.80
CA VAL A 344 20.15 2.01 -12.48
C VAL A 344 20.69 3.27 -13.17
N GLU A 345 21.58 4.03 -12.51
CA GLU A 345 22.26 5.18 -13.12
C GLU A 345 23.05 4.78 -14.38
N ALA A 346 23.82 3.71 -14.30
CA ALA A 346 24.60 3.23 -15.43
C ALA A 346 23.69 2.83 -16.61
N GLY A 347 22.61 2.11 -16.34
CA GLY A 347 21.64 1.69 -17.35
C GLY A 347 20.91 2.87 -18.01
N LEU A 348 20.43 3.83 -17.20
CA LEU A 348 19.76 5.04 -17.72
C LEU A 348 20.71 5.91 -18.55
N ARG A 349 21.94 6.16 -18.06
CA ARG A 349 22.93 6.93 -18.81
C ARG A 349 23.25 6.26 -20.15
N ALA A 350 23.42 4.93 -20.17
CA ALA A 350 23.66 4.19 -21.41
C ALA A 350 22.46 4.31 -22.38
N ALA A 351 21.22 4.18 -21.89
CA ALA A 351 20.03 4.32 -22.72
C ALA A 351 19.91 5.73 -23.31
N PHE A 352 20.15 6.76 -22.51
CA PHE A 352 20.09 8.16 -22.98
C PHE A 352 21.24 8.55 -23.90
N ALA A 353 22.42 7.96 -23.71
CA ALA A 353 23.55 8.14 -24.63
C ALA A 353 23.29 7.45 -25.98
N ALA A 354 22.61 6.30 -25.98
CA ALA A 354 22.26 5.58 -27.20
C ALA A 354 21.14 6.28 -28.00
N ASP A 355 20.19 6.94 -27.30
CA ASP A 355 19.07 7.67 -27.91
C ASP A 355 18.89 9.04 -27.25
N PRO A 356 19.58 10.08 -27.76
CA PRO A 356 19.40 11.45 -27.25
C PRO A 356 17.99 12.02 -27.44
N ALA A 357 17.22 11.54 -28.43
CA ALA A 357 15.84 11.99 -28.64
C ALA A 357 14.91 11.45 -27.54
N LEU A 358 15.13 10.21 -27.13
CA LEU A 358 14.47 9.61 -25.97
C LEU A 358 14.77 10.41 -24.69
N ALA A 359 16.05 10.72 -24.44
CA ALA A 359 16.44 11.52 -23.28
C ALA A 359 15.73 12.88 -23.29
N ALA A 360 15.70 13.57 -24.44
CA ALA A 360 15.02 14.85 -24.59
C ALA A 360 13.50 14.74 -24.33
N ALA A 361 12.85 13.67 -24.81
CA ALA A 361 11.42 13.45 -24.59
C ALA A 361 11.08 13.24 -23.10
N VAL A 362 11.85 12.40 -22.41
CA VAL A 362 11.68 12.12 -20.98
C VAL A 362 11.95 13.36 -20.12
N VAL A 363 13.06 14.06 -20.39
CA VAL A 363 13.40 15.30 -19.70
C VAL A 363 12.36 16.39 -19.99
N GLY A 364 11.90 16.48 -21.25
CA GLY A 364 10.83 17.41 -21.65
C GLY A 364 9.56 17.20 -20.85
N ARG A 365 9.14 15.94 -20.67
CA ARG A 365 7.98 15.58 -19.85
C ARG A 365 8.16 15.97 -18.37
N ALA A 366 9.34 15.71 -17.80
CA ALA A 366 9.64 16.09 -16.41
C ALA A 366 9.65 17.62 -16.22
N LEU A 367 10.21 18.37 -17.17
CA LEU A 367 10.18 19.85 -17.17
C LEU A 367 8.75 20.38 -17.29
N GLU A 368 7.93 19.79 -18.14
CA GLU A 368 6.52 20.14 -18.30
C GLU A 368 5.77 19.93 -16.97
N ALA A 369 5.95 18.78 -16.32
CA ALA A 369 5.37 18.48 -15.01
C ALA A 369 5.83 19.50 -13.93
N GLY A 370 7.12 19.77 -13.87
CA GLY A 370 7.70 20.75 -12.95
C GLY A 370 7.16 22.18 -13.19
N ARG A 371 7.12 22.59 -14.47
CA ARG A 371 6.57 23.90 -14.88
C ARG A 371 5.07 24.01 -14.64
N ALA A 372 4.29 22.96 -14.94
CA ALA A 372 2.86 22.91 -14.64
C ALA A 372 2.61 23.05 -13.13
N ARG A 373 3.41 22.38 -12.30
CA ARG A 373 3.35 22.49 -10.85
C ARG A 373 3.78 23.87 -10.35
N ALA A 374 4.86 24.42 -10.90
CA ALA A 374 5.29 25.79 -10.61
C ALA A 374 4.25 26.84 -11.10
N ALA A 375 3.64 26.62 -12.27
CA ALA A 375 2.56 27.46 -12.78
C ALA A 375 1.30 27.35 -11.94
N SER A 376 0.96 26.15 -11.46
CA SER A 376 -0.13 25.94 -10.48
C SER A 376 0.15 26.66 -9.16
N ARG A 377 1.40 26.62 -8.66
CA ARG A 377 1.83 27.41 -7.50
C ARG A 377 1.75 28.92 -7.78
N ARG A 378 2.19 29.36 -8.98
CA ARG A 378 2.10 30.77 -9.41
C ARG A 378 0.67 31.19 -9.71
N ALA A 379 -0.18 30.30 -10.26
CA ALA A 379 -1.59 30.57 -10.50
C ALA A 379 -2.38 30.56 -9.19
N SER A 380 -2.06 29.70 -8.24
CA SER A 380 -2.55 29.77 -6.87
C SER A 380 -2.10 31.06 -6.19
N ALA A 381 -0.90 31.56 -6.50
CA ALA A 381 -0.43 32.88 -6.08
C ALA A 381 -1.09 34.05 -6.85
N ARG A 382 -1.42 33.86 -8.15
CA ARG A 382 -2.10 34.85 -9.00
C ARG A 382 -3.63 34.77 -8.96
N ALA A 383 -4.24 33.63 -8.64
CA ALA A 383 -5.68 33.51 -8.37
C ALA A 383 -6.10 34.30 -7.13
N ARG A 384 -5.12 34.78 -6.32
CA ARG A 384 -5.28 35.88 -5.36
C ARG A 384 -5.79 37.16 -6.02
N TYR A 385 -5.62 37.31 -7.33
CA TYR A 385 -5.94 38.56 -8.05
C TYR A 385 -7.06 38.45 -9.10
N ARG A 386 -7.62 37.27 -9.38
CA ARG A 386 -8.73 37.15 -10.35
C ARG A 386 -9.82 36.22 -9.82
N LYS A 387 -10.96 36.84 -9.43
CA LYS A 387 -12.27 36.18 -9.34
C LYS A 387 -12.59 35.50 -10.67
N GLN A 388 -12.27 34.24 -10.84
CA GLN A 388 -12.78 33.39 -11.92
C GLN A 388 -13.59 32.23 -11.36
N ASN A 389 -14.90 32.40 -11.41
CA ASN A 389 -16.05 31.56 -11.66
C ASN A 389 -15.85 30.01 -11.65
N LEU A 390 -15.30 29.44 -10.57
CA LEU A 390 -15.70 28.11 -10.14
C LEU A 390 -16.73 28.33 -9.02
N ARG A 391 -18.01 28.30 -9.39
CA ARG A 391 -19.11 28.40 -8.43
C ARG A 391 -19.13 27.12 -7.60
N VAL A 392 -18.54 27.19 -6.41
CA VAL A 392 -18.93 26.28 -5.33
C VAL A 392 -20.38 26.66 -4.99
N ASP A 393 -21.28 25.70 -5.03
CA ASP A 393 -22.68 25.98 -4.67
C ASP A 393 -22.80 26.12 -3.15
N HIS A 394 -22.60 27.32 -2.67
CA HIS A 394 -22.64 27.66 -1.25
C HIS A 394 -24.02 27.37 -0.62
N ALA A 395 -25.09 27.33 -1.42
CA ALA A 395 -26.43 27.05 -0.92
C ALA A 395 -26.51 25.62 -0.37
N VAL A 396 -25.93 24.64 -1.06
CA VAL A 396 -25.91 23.24 -0.64
C VAL A 396 -25.18 23.06 0.69
N TYR A 397 -24.03 23.74 0.88
CA TYR A 397 -23.30 23.67 2.16
C TYR A 397 -24.10 24.32 3.30
N ARG A 398 -24.69 25.50 3.09
CA ARG A 398 -25.50 26.20 4.09
C ARG A 398 -26.70 25.35 4.50
N GLU A 399 -27.42 24.80 3.53
CA GLU A 399 -28.57 23.93 3.80
C GLU A 399 -28.15 22.72 4.63
N GLN A 400 -27.14 21.98 4.19
CA GLN A 400 -26.72 20.73 4.84
C GLN A 400 -26.21 20.97 6.27
N PHE A 401 -25.34 21.95 6.48
CA PHE A 401 -24.80 22.25 7.80
C PHE A 401 -25.76 23.02 8.69
N GLY A 402 -26.66 23.81 8.13
CA GLY A 402 -27.78 24.41 8.85
C GLY A 402 -28.72 23.36 9.44
N ILE A 403 -28.99 22.30 8.69
CA ILE A 403 -29.74 21.14 9.15
C ILE A 403 -28.99 20.43 10.29
N ARG A 404 -27.71 20.13 10.12
CA ARG A 404 -26.87 19.40 11.08
C ARG A 404 -26.62 20.15 12.39
N SER A 405 -26.71 21.48 12.39
CA SER A 405 -26.47 22.30 13.57
C SER A 405 -27.38 21.94 14.75
N LYS A 406 -28.59 21.43 14.47
CA LYS A 406 -29.62 21.13 15.49
C LYS A 406 -29.23 20.01 16.47
N ASN A 407 -28.43 19.05 16.05
CA ASN A 407 -27.97 17.93 16.88
C ASN A 407 -26.45 17.68 16.74
N TRP A 408 -25.69 18.71 16.33
CA TRP A 408 -24.28 18.59 15.97
C TRP A 408 -23.44 17.79 16.99
N HIS A 409 -23.50 18.17 18.27
CA HIS A 409 -22.67 17.54 19.31
C HIS A 409 -23.11 16.12 19.68
N GLN A 410 -24.29 15.68 19.26
CA GLN A 410 -24.84 14.35 19.54
C GLN A 410 -24.67 13.41 18.34
N SER A 411 -24.33 13.94 17.18
CA SER A 411 -24.32 13.18 15.91
C SER A 411 -23.07 12.33 15.72
N ALA A 412 -22.00 12.56 16.49
CA ALA A 412 -20.78 11.78 16.45
C ALA A 412 -19.92 12.08 17.68
N ARG A 413 -19.21 11.07 18.17
CA ARG A 413 -18.37 11.17 19.37
C ARG A 413 -17.13 12.03 19.13
N TRP A 414 -16.52 11.94 17.94
CA TRP A 414 -15.30 12.66 17.59
C TRP A 414 -15.42 14.19 17.71
N ILE A 415 -16.65 14.74 17.62
CA ILE A 415 -16.86 16.20 17.65
C ILE A 415 -16.37 16.80 18.97
N THR A 416 -16.65 16.12 20.09
CA THR A 416 -16.29 16.60 21.44
C THR A 416 -15.24 15.74 22.14
N ASP A 417 -14.59 14.82 21.41
CA ASP A 417 -13.57 13.95 21.96
C ASP A 417 -12.37 14.75 22.50
N GLN A 418 -12.11 14.60 23.80
CA GLN A 418 -11.11 15.39 24.51
C GLN A 418 -9.67 15.01 24.13
N THR A 419 -9.43 13.75 23.73
CA THR A 419 -8.12 13.30 23.28
C THR A 419 -7.78 13.95 21.95
N LEU A 420 -8.75 13.96 21.01
CA LEU A 420 -8.58 14.57 19.71
C LEU A 420 -8.46 16.11 19.78
N LEU A 421 -9.24 16.77 20.64
CA LEU A 421 -9.11 18.20 20.91
C LEU A 421 -7.77 18.52 21.60
N GLY A 422 -7.36 17.69 22.55
CA GLY A 422 -6.07 17.80 23.21
C GLY A 422 -4.88 17.68 22.26
N ALA A 423 -4.98 16.82 21.24
CA ALA A 423 -3.95 16.67 20.22
C ALA A 423 -3.74 17.97 19.42
N HIS A 424 -4.83 18.67 19.04
CA HIS A 424 -4.72 20.01 18.41
C HIS A 424 -4.01 20.99 19.34
N ALA A 425 -4.46 21.09 20.58
CA ALA A 425 -3.90 22.01 21.55
C ALA A 425 -2.45 21.69 21.95
N ALA A 426 -2.02 20.41 21.86
CA ALA A 426 -0.66 19.98 22.16
C ALA A 426 0.35 20.38 21.08
N LEU A 427 -0.08 20.46 19.82
CA LEU A 427 0.76 20.90 18.70
C LEU A 427 0.92 22.42 18.62
N CYS A 428 0.20 23.20 19.44
CA CYS A 428 0.27 24.65 19.43
C CYS A 428 1.63 25.15 19.95
N GLU A 429 2.37 25.81 19.07
CA GLU A 429 3.64 26.50 19.36
C GLU A 429 3.48 28.03 19.37
N ALA A 430 2.27 28.52 19.14
CA ALA A 430 1.98 29.94 19.09
C ALA A 430 2.16 30.60 20.48
N PRO A 431 2.58 31.88 20.55
CA PRO A 431 2.75 32.60 21.81
C PRO A 431 1.42 32.82 22.56
N ALA A 432 1.49 33.11 23.84
CA ALA A 432 0.30 33.24 24.69
C ALA A 432 -0.63 34.42 24.33
N ASP A 433 -0.14 35.39 23.60
CA ASP A 433 -0.87 36.54 23.05
C ASP A 433 -1.28 36.35 21.58
N ALA A 434 -1.08 35.14 21.01
CA ALA A 434 -1.34 34.82 19.62
C ALA A 434 -2.79 35.12 19.20
N VAL A 435 -2.93 35.60 17.96
CA VAL A 435 -4.23 35.77 17.29
C VAL A 435 -4.49 34.55 16.41
N VAL A 436 -5.58 33.86 16.69
CA VAL A 436 -5.94 32.57 16.09
C VAL A 436 -7.16 32.71 15.20
N LEU A 437 -7.17 31.98 14.07
CA LEU A 437 -8.32 31.81 13.20
C LEU A 437 -8.71 30.32 13.16
N ASP A 438 -9.95 30.01 13.55
CA ASP A 438 -10.57 28.69 13.39
C ASP A 438 -11.44 28.73 12.12
N ILE A 439 -10.97 28.15 11.02
CA ILE A 439 -11.68 28.17 9.72
C ILE A 439 -12.69 27.03 9.63
N CYS A 440 -13.87 27.31 9.06
CA CYS A 440 -15.02 26.41 9.04
C CYS A 440 -15.28 25.88 10.46
N CYS A 441 -15.32 26.78 11.41
CA CYS A 441 -15.24 26.49 12.84
C CYS A 441 -16.42 25.66 13.38
N GLY A 442 -17.47 25.50 12.60
CA GLY A 442 -18.69 24.78 13.01
C GLY A 442 -19.22 25.35 14.32
N SER A 443 -19.26 24.53 15.37
CA SER A 443 -19.68 24.96 16.71
C SER A 443 -18.55 25.58 17.56
N GLY A 444 -17.36 25.76 17.02
CA GLY A 444 -16.22 26.41 17.68
C GLY A 444 -15.46 25.55 18.70
N VAL A 445 -15.65 24.24 18.71
CA VAL A 445 -15.00 23.36 19.72
C VAL A 445 -13.50 23.23 19.51
N VAL A 446 -13.02 23.27 18.25
CA VAL A 446 -11.59 23.18 17.94
C VAL A 446 -10.88 24.45 18.37
N GLY A 447 -11.34 25.62 17.93
CA GLY A 447 -10.80 26.90 18.39
C GLY A 447 -10.83 27.03 19.92
N ALA A 448 -11.93 26.64 20.56
CA ALA A 448 -12.07 26.68 22.01
C ALA A 448 -11.04 25.80 22.78
N SER A 449 -10.48 24.78 22.15
CA SER A 449 -9.44 23.94 22.76
C SER A 449 -8.12 24.68 23.01
N PHE A 450 -7.92 25.81 22.36
CA PHE A 450 -6.76 26.69 22.55
C PHE A 450 -6.97 27.77 23.62
N LYS A 451 -8.19 27.89 24.20
CA LYS A 451 -8.45 28.87 25.27
C LYS A 451 -7.50 28.69 26.46
N GLY A 452 -6.97 29.80 26.94
CA GLY A 452 -5.96 29.82 28.01
C GLY A 452 -4.53 29.57 27.53
N LYS A 453 -4.32 29.24 26.26
CA LYS A 453 -3.00 29.09 25.63
C LYS A 453 -2.68 30.25 24.68
N VAL A 454 -3.70 30.93 24.15
CA VAL A 454 -3.58 32.00 23.14
C VAL A 454 -4.39 33.23 23.56
N GLY A 455 -4.13 34.36 22.89
CA GLY A 455 -4.72 35.66 23.28
C GLY A 455 -6.12 35.88 22.75
N HIS A 456 -6.41 35.55 21.48
CA HIS A 456 -7.70 35.84 20.85
C HIS A 456 -8.03 34.82 19.77
N ILE A 457 -9.27 34.35 19.72
CA ILE A 457 -9.72 33.34 18.80
C ILE A 457 -10.91 33.82 17.98
N THR A 458 -10.72 33.95 16.68
CA THR A 458 -11.78 34.27 15.73
C THR A 458 -12.23 32.99 15.00
N GLY A 459 -13.53 32.71 14.99
CA GLY A 459 -14.12 31.66 14.16
C GLY A 459 -14.56 32.22 12.80
N LEU A 460 -14.43 31.42 11.75
CA LEU A 460 -14.98 31.69 10.43
C LEU A 460 -15.82 30.52 9.98
N ASP A 461 -17.08 30.75 9.65
CA ASP A 461 -17.98 29.72 9.09
C ASP A 461 -18.90 30.33 8.03
N LEU A 462 -19.32 29.50 7.07
CA LEU A 462 -20.25 29.89 6.01
C LEU A 462 -21.72 29.83 6.47
N THR A 463 -22.01 29.01 7.49
CA THR A 463 -23.34 28.62 7.94
C THR A 463 -23.77 29.47 9.15
N PRO A 464 -24.84 30.28 9.05
CA PRO A 464 -25.29 31.14 10.16
C PRO A 464 -25.59 30.38 11.45
N GLU A 465 -26.20 29.20 11.35
CA GLU A 465 -26.59 28.34 12.48
C GLU A 465 -25.36 27.80 13.21
N MET A 466 -24.33 27.38 12.47
CA MET A 466 -23.05 26.94 13.04
C MET A 466 -22.32 28.10 13.70
N ALA A 467 -22.26 29.25 13.03
CA ALA A 467 -21.67 30.46 13.59
C ALA A 467 -22.37 30.91 14.90
N ALA A 468 -23.69 30.74 15.00
CA ALA A 468 -24.42 31.03 16.22
C ALA A 468 -23.96 30.12 17.40
N LEU A 469 -23.70 28.84 17.14
CA LEU A 469 -23.13 27.93 18.15
C LEU A 469 -21.72 28.34 18.54
N ALA A 470 -20.88 28.71 17.55
CA ALA A 470 -19.50 29.09 17.79
C ALA A 470 -19.36 30.37 18.64
N ARG A 471 -20.27 31.35 18.49
CA ARG A 471 -20.29 32.60 19.30
C ARG A 471 -20.42 32.34 20.81
N THR A 472 -20.90 31.19 21.23
CA THR A 472 -20.94 30.80 22.65
C THR A 472 -19.59 30.36 23.19
N ARG A 473 -18.61 30.13 22.30
CA ARG A 473 -17.32 29.52 22.64
C ARG A 473 -16.10 30.34 22.23
N LEU A 474 -16.19 31.07 21.13
CA LEU A 474 -15.06 31.84 20.58
C LEU A 474 -15.24 33.34 20.90
N ASP A 475 -14.15 34.09 20.80
CA ASP A 475 -14.13 35.52 21.14
C ASP A 475 -14.84 36.32 20.06
N ASP A 476 -14.60 36.00 18.78
CA ASP A 476 -15.30 36.54 17.63
C ASP A 476 -15.71 35.46 16.63
N VAL A 477 -16.77 35.70 15.85
CA VAL A 477 -17.18 34.81 14.75
C VAL A 477 -17.63 35.62 13.53
N VAL A 478 -17.03 35.34 12.39
CA VAL A 478 -17.30 35.99 11.10
C VAL A 478 -18.01 35.00 10.17
N LEU A 479 -19.11 35.45 9.55
CA LEU A 479 -19.78 34.72 8.46
C LEU A 479 -19.05 35.01 7.15
N ALA A 480 -18.29 34.06 6.66
CA ALA A 480 -17.52 34.19 5.43
C ALA A 480 -17.22 32.85 4.78
N ASP A 481 -16.78 32.94 3.54
CA ASP A 481 -16.33 31.80 2.74
C ASP A 481 -14.83 31.58 2.96
N VAL A 482 -14.43 30.33 3.24
CA VAL A 482 -13.03 29.95 3.38
C VAL A 482 -12.24 30.06 2.07
N TYR A 483 -12.92 30.08 0.93
CA TYR A 483 -12.30 30.34 -0.37
C TYR A 483 -11.93 31.82 -0.62
N ASP A 484 -12.42 32.74 0.22
CA ASP A 484 -12.13 34.19 0.18
C ASP A 484 -12.17 34.72 1.63
N ILE A 485 -11.13 34.41 2.40
CA ILE A 485 -11.03 34.76 3.82
C ILE A 485 -10.93 36.29 3.95
N PRO A 486 -11.90 36.97 4.62
CA PRO A 486 -12.01 38.44 4.61
C PRO A 486 -11.02 39.12 5.57
N PHE A 487 -9.80 38.59 5.63
CA PHE A 487 -8.72 39.14 6.44
C PHE A 487 -7.49 39.43 5.58
N PRO A 488 -6.68 40.44 5.94
CA PRO A 488 -5.45 40.78 5.23
C PRO A 488 -4.41 39.67 5.36
N GLU A 489 -3.43 39.68 4.46
CA GLU A 489 -2.25 38.83 4.53
C GLU A 489 -1.47 39.05 5.85
N GLY A 490 -0.96 37.98 6.43
CA GLY A 490 -0.07 38.05 7.60
C GLY A 490 -0.75 38.54 8.89
N ARG A 491 -2.02 38.23 9.10
CA ARG A 491 -2.78 38.66 10.29
C ARG A 491 -2.64 37.70 11.48
N PHE A 492 -2.65 36.37 11.23
CA PHE A 492 -2.80 35.36 12.26
C PHE A 492 -1.48 34.66 12.60
N ASP A 493 -1.27 34.37 13.87
CA ASP A 493 -0.14 33.57 14.35
C ASP A 493 -0.41 32.07 14.18
N LEU A 494 -1.69 31.69 14.33
CA LEU A 494 -2.16 30.32 14.19
C LEU A 494 -3.46 30.29 13.40
N VAL A 495 -3.57 29.37 12.45
CA VAL A 495 -4.85 28.96 11.84
C VAL A 495 -5.10 27.51 12.19
N THR A 496 -6.35 27.15 12.47
CA THR A 496 -6.73 25.77 12.76
C THR A 496 -8.01 25.37 12.05
N ASN A 497 -8.18 24.06 11.82
CA ASN A 497 -9.46 23.43 11.51
C ASN A 497 -9.44 21.93 11.82
N ARG A 498 -10.61 21.30 11.69
CA ARG A 498 -10.73 19.85 11.77
C ARG A 498 -11.85 19.34 10.87
N GLU A 499 -11.55 18.30 10.09
CA GLU A 499 -12.47 17.52 9.26
C GLU A 499 -13.27 18.35 8.26
N VAL A 500 -12.55 19.15 7.46
CA VAL A 500 -13.16 20.09 6.51
C VAL A 500 -12.61 19.93 5.10
N LEU A 501 -11.30 19.65 4.92
CA LEU A 501 -10.65 19.70 3.61
C LEU A 501 -11.24 18.68 2.63
N HIS A 502 -11.75 17.55 3.12
CA HIS A 502 -12.44 16.55 2.32
C HIS A 502 -13.76 17.05 1.68
N LEU A 503 -14.35 18.10 2.23
CA LEU A 503 -15.59 18.70 1.73
C LEU A 503 -15.38 19.61 0.52
N PHE A 504 -14.15 19.94 0.18
CA PHE A 504 -13.86 20.88 -0.89
C PHE A 504 -13.46 20.16 -2.17
N PRO A 505 -14.13 20.45 -3.33
CA PRO A 505 -13.68 19.95 -4.63
C PRO A 505 -12.24 20.36 -4.96
N HIS A 506 -11.81 21.53 -4.45
CA HIS A 506 -10.51 22.17 -4.69
C HIS A 506 -9.86 22.57 -3.35
N PRO A 507 -9.36 21.60 -2.54
CA PRO A 507 -8.83 21.87 -1.19
C PRO A 507 -7.56 22.74 -1.19
N GLU A 508 -6.83 22.78 -2.30
CA GLU A 508 -5.64 23.62 -2.48
C GLU A 508 -5.96 25.12 -2.34
N ARG A 509 -7.18 25.55 -2.67
CA ARG A 509 -7.58 26.97 -2.60
C ARG A 509 -7.75 27.46 -1.16
N PRO A 510 -8.60 26.84 -0.31
CA PRO A 510 -8.67 27.23 1.10
C PRO A 510 -7.34 27.08 1.82
N VAL A 511 -6.51 26.08 1.50
CA VAL A 511 -5.16 25.95 2.09
C VAL A 511 -4.25 27.11 1.67
N SER A 512 -4.37 27.60 0.43
CA SER A 512 -3.64 28.81 -0.02
C SER A 512 -4.13 30.08 0.68
N GLU A 513 -5.43 30.22 0.97
CA GLU A 513 -5.98 31.33 1.75
C GLU A 513 -5.47 31.29 3.21
N VAL A 514 -5.40 30.09 3.82
CA VAL A 514 -4.77 29.90 5.13
C VAL A 514 -3.32 30.38 5.11
N PHE A 515 -2.56 29.95 4.09
CA PHE A 515 -1.16 30.37 3.95
C PHE A 515 -1.05 31.89 3.80
N ARG A 516 -1.96 32.52 3.07
CA ARG A 516 -2.00 33.98 2.87
C ARG A 516 -2.19 34.73 4.19
N VAL A 517 -3.19 34.33 4.97
CA VAL A 517 -3.56 35.07 6.19
C VAL A 517 -2.63 34.80 7.38
N LEU A 518 -1.82 33.76 7.33
CA LEU A 518 -0.78 33.49 8.32
C LEU A 518 0.37 34.49 8.22
N LYS A 519 0.87 34.93 9.37
CA LYS A 519 2.14 35.67 9.47
C LYS A 519 3.32 34.81 8.99
N PRO A 520 4.44 35.40 8.53
CA PRO A 520 5.70 34.66 8.41
C PRO A 520 6.03 33.98 9.75
N GLY A 521 6.41 32.69 9.72
CA GLY A 521 6.60 31.86 10.91
C GLY A 521 5.33 31.37 11.59
N GLY A 522 4.14 31.78 11.11
CA GLY A 522 2.85 31.34 11.65
C GLY A 522 2.57 29.87 11.38
N GLN A 523 1.70 29.29 12.19
CA GLN A 523 1.42 27.85 12.23
C GLN A 523 0.03 27.53 11.67
N PHE A 524 -0.10 26.43 10.93
CA PHE A 524 -1.38 25.82 10.56
C PHE A 524 -1.52 24.46 11.24
N ILE A 525 -2.56 24.29 12.06
CA ILE A 525 -2.90 23.00 12.69
C ILE A 525 -4.19 22.48 12.09
N VAL A 526 -4.13 21.33 11.43
CA VAL A 526 -5.28 20.74 10.73
C VAL A 526 -5.49 19.27 11.10
N GLY A 527 -6.66 18.95 11.64
CA GLY A 527 -7.07 17.58 11.92
C GLY A 527 -7.88 17.00 10.77
N GLN A 528 -7.50 15.83 10.30
CA GLN A 528 -8.17 15.14 9.22
C GLN A 528 -8.32 13.65 9.53
N LEU A 529 -9.51 13.12 9.26
CA LEU A 529 -9.75 11.68 9.25
C LEU A 529 -9.09 11.08 8.01
N VAL A 530 -8.23 10.09 8.20
CA VAL A 530 -7.45 9.48 7.12
C VAL A 530 -7.61 7.96 7.11
N PRO A 531 -7.63 7.31 5.94
CA PRO A 531 -7.55 5.84 5.85
C PRO A 531 -6.25 5.31 6.45
N TYR A 532 -6.24 4.05 6.85
CA TYR A 532 -5.04 3.39 7.34
C TYR A 532 -4.00 3.17 6.23
N SER A 533 -4.47 2.97 5.01
CA SER A 533 -3.61 2.69 3.85
C SER A 533 -4.34 2.93 2.52
N ALA A 534 -3.63 2.74 1.42
CA ALA A 534 -4.24 2.72 0.09
C ALA A 534 -5.22 1.54 -0.12
N VAL A 535 -5.13 0.49 0.71
CA VAL A 535 -6.00 -0.70 0.62
C VAL A 535 -7.42 -0.38 1.07
N ASP A 536 -7.57 0.25 2.23
CA ASP A 536 -8.88 0.59 2.80
C ASP A 536 -9.45 1.91 2.26
N ALA A 537 -8.62 2.80 1.70
CA ALA A 537 -9.04 4.11 1.23
C ALA A 537 -10.26 4.09 0.27
N PRO A 538 -10.36 3.21 -0.74
CA PRO A 538 -11.52 3.17 -1.63
C PRO A 538 -12.79 2.68 -0.93
N TRP A 539 -12.67 1.75 0.03
CA TRP A 539 -13.78 1.26 0.83
C TRP A 539 -14.25 2.35 1.80
N PHE A 540 -13.34 2.96 2.53
CA PHE A 540 -13.63 4.01 3.49
C PHE A 540 -14.25 5.24 2.82
N PHE A 541 -13.76 5.62 1.62
CA PHE A 541 -14.41 6.65 0.81
C PHE A 541 -15.89 6.35 0.53
N ARG A 542 -16.24 5.10 0.20
CA ARG A 542 -17.63 4.71 -0.06
C ARG A 542 -18.49 4.82 1.20
N VAL A 543 -17.96 4.46 2.36
CA VAL A 543 -18.64 4.60 3.65
C VAL A 543 -18.93 6.08 3.93
N LEU A 544 -17.91 6.92 3.90
CA LEU A 544 -18.01 8.35 4.20
C LEU A 544 -18.88 9.10 3.18
N LYS A 545 -18.74 8.81 1.89
CA LYS A 545 -19.52 9.42 0.81
C LYS A 545 -21.01 9.14 0.91
N LYS A 546 -21.41 7.98 1.41
CA LYS A 546 -22.82 7.64 1.60
C LYS A 546 -23.47 8.45 2.73
N LYS A 547 -22.72 8.74 3.80
CA LYS A 547 -23.18 9.60 4.89
C LYS A 547 -23.13 11.08 4.51
N GLN A 548 -22.06 11.49 3.82
CA GLN A 548 -21.79 12.89 3.47
C GLN A 548 -21.69 13.06 1.94
N PRO A 549 -22.78 13.48 1.28
CA PRO A 549 -22.77 13.69 -0.18
C PRO A 549 -21.72 14.70 -0.68
N LEU A 550 -21.31 15.66 0.18
CA LEU A 550 -20.25 16.62 -0.10
C LEU A 550 -18.84 16.10 0.20
N PHE A 551 -18.65 14.81 0.38
CA PHE A 551 -17.34 14.20 0.54
C PHE A 551 -16.67 14.05 -0.84
N TYR A 552 -15.66 14.85 -1.14
CA TYR A 552 -14.97 14.88 -2.44
C TYR A 552 -13.60 14.20 -2.41
N ASN A 553 -12.87 14.31 -1.30
CA ASN A 553 -11.50 13.84 -1.18
C ASN A 553 -11.34 12.89 0.00
N ASN A 554 -10.56 11.82 -0.19
CA ASN A 554 -10.17 10.90 0.85
C ASN A 554 -8.63 10.89 0.92
N PHE A 555 -8.08 11.75 1.78
CA PHE A 555 -6.65 11.95 1.89
C PHE A 555 -5.99 10.84 2.70
N LEU A 556 -4.93 10.26 2.17
CA LEU A 556 -3.93 9.60 3.00
C LEU A 556 -3.07 10.66 3.71
N ASP A 557 -2.35 10.27 4.77
CA ASP A 557 -1.41 11.15 5.47
C ASP A 557 -0.40 11.82 4.51
N ARG A 558 0.18 11.05 3.58
CA ARG A 558 1.07 11.55 2.53
C ARG A 558 0.41 12.56 1.59
N ASP A 559 -0.89 12.42 1.32
CA ASP A 559 -1.62 13.34 0.44
C ASP A 559 -1.83 14.68 1.14
N MET A 560 -2.08 14.64 2.45
CA MET A 560 -2.14 15.84 3.28
C MET A 560 -0.79 16.58 3.33
N VAL A 561 0.31 15.85 3.53
CA VAL A 561 1.66 16.44 3.48
C VAL A 561 1.89 17.12 2.13
N ARG A 562 1.60 16.44 1.02
CA ARG A 562 1.74 17.01 -0.34
C ARG A 562 0.88 18.25 -0.56
N LEU A 563 -0.35 18.25 -0.05
CA LEU A 563 -1.24 19.41 -0.15
C LEU A 563 -0.67 20.63 0.58
N LEU A 564 -0.12 20.43 1.76
CA LEU A 564 0.51 21.47 2.57
C LEU A 564 1.82 21.97 1.94
N GLU A 565 2.69 21.08 1.50
CA GLU A 565 3.92 21.42 0.78
C GLU A 565 3.63 22.22 -0.50
N ALA A 566 2.63 21.79 -1.28
CA ALA A 566 2.23 22.49 -2.50
C ALA A 566 1.73 23.92 -2.25
N ALA A 567 1.20 24.21 -1.08
CA ALA A 567 0.83 25.56 -0.65
C ALA A 567 2.01 26.40 -0.14
N GLY A 568 3.18 25.78 0.07
CA GLY A 568 4.41 26.45 0.52
C GLY A 568 4.71 26.29 2.00
N PHE A 569 3.98 25.45 2.73
CA PHE A 569 4.28 25.15 4.12
C PHE A 569 5.56 24.30 4.25
N VAL A 570 6.24 24.45 5.38
CA VAL A 570 7.44 23.73 5.80
C VAL A 570 7.25 23.17 7.21
N ASP A 571 8.21 22.40 7.72
CA ASP A 571 8.19 21.77 9.06
C ASP A 571 6.89 20.99 9.31
N ILE A 572 6.49 20.19 8.32
CA ILE A 572 5.24 19.45 8.35
C ILE A 572 5.44 18.15 9.13
N HIS A 573 4.71 18.00 10.21
CA HIS A 573 4.65 16.78 11.00
C HIS A 573 3.23 16.56 11.51
N TYR A 574 2.91 15.35 11.99
CA TYR A 574 1.60 15.06 12.55
C TYR A 574 1.67 14.10 13.73
N THR A 575 0.63 14.14 14.54
CA THR A 575 0.35 13.15 15.56
C THR A 575 -0.88 12.35 15.18
N GLU A 576 -0.86 11.06 15.52
CA GLU A 576 -1.97 10.15 15.25
C GLU A 576 -2.82 9.98 16.51
N VAL A 577 -4.14 9.98 16.32
CA VAL A 577 -5.12 9.68 17.36
C VAL A 577 -6.07 8.62 16.83
N LEU A 578 -6.15 7.49 17.51
CA LEU A 578 -7.12 6.44 17.22
C LEU A 578 -8.35 6.62 18.11
N GLN A 579 -9.51 6.72 17.49
CA GLN A 579 -10.76 6.99 18.20
C GLN A 579 -11.83 6.03 17.72
N TRP A 580 -12.45 5.30 18.65
CA TRP A 580 -13.56 4.41 18.35
C TRP A 580 -14.87 5.19 18.23
N GLU A 581 -15.45 5.16 17.04
CA GLU A 581 -16.75 5.78 16.73
C GLU A 581 -17.85 4.72 16.65
N ASP A 582 -18.98 5.03 17.26
CA ASP A 582 -20.20 4.27 17.12
C ASP A 582 -20.86 4.63 15.79
N ILE A 583 -20.73 3.73 14.81
CA ILE A 583 -21.24 3.94 13.46
C ILE A 583 -22.77 4.02 13.45
N ASP A 584 -23.45 3.29 14.30
CA ASP A 584 -24.90 3.34 14.38
C ASP A 584 -25.40 4.70 14.90
N THR A 585 -24.76 5.27 15.92
CA THR A 585 -24.99 6.65 16.34
C THR A 585 -24.64 7.67 15.27
N TRP A 586 -23.49 7.50 14.60
CA TRP A 586 -23.03 8.40 13.56
C TRP A 586 -23.95 8.44 12.34
N ILE A 587 -24.55 7.32 11.93
CA ILE A 587 -25.50 7.26 10.81
C ILE A 587 -26.94 7.50 11.21
N ASP A 588 -27.31 7.33 12.49
CA ASP A 588 -28.68 7.48 12.98
C ASP A 588 -29.03 8.94 13.22
N THR A 589 -28.74 9.76 12.24
CA THR A 589 -29.09 11.16 12.21
C THR A 589 -30.25 11.37 11.23
N TRP A 590 -31.15 12.29 11.52
CA TRP A 590 -32.35 12.49 10.73
C TRP A 590 -32.08 12.94 9.29
N GLU A 591 -30.90 13.51 9.00
CA GLU A 591 -30.46 13.86 7.65
C GLU A 591 -29.95 12.66 6.83
N THR A 592 -29.74 11.50 7.46
CA THR A 592 -29.28 10.29 6.76
C THR A 592 -30.49 9.42 6.38
N PRO A 593 -30.84 9.29 5.10
CA PRO A 593 -31.98 8.46 4.68
C PRO A 593 -31.85 7.00 5.14
N PRO A 594 -32.94 6.33 5.52
CA PRO A 594 -32.89 4.94 6.00
C PRO A 594 -32.19 3.98 5.05
N MET A 595 -32.36 4.15 3.74
CA MET A 595 -31.67 3.35 2.72
C MET A 595 -30.15 3.53 2.79
N MET A 596 -29.67 4.75 3.03
CA MET A 596 -28.22 5.02 3.15
C MET A 596 -27.67 4.42 4.45
N ARG A 597 -28.40 4.47 5.56
CA ARG A 597 -28.01 3.80 6.80
C ARG A 597 -27.83 2.29 6.60
N HIS A 598 -28.79 1.65 5.92
CA HIS A 598 -28.70 0.23 5.57
C HIS A 598 -27.47 -0.06 4.68
N GLN A 599 -27.26 0.72 3.62
CA GLN A 599 -26.12 0.54 2.72
C GLN A 599 -24.77 0.78 3.40
N ILE A 600 -24.69 1.66 4.40
CA ILE A 600 -23.46 1.85 5.18
C ILE A 600 -23.20 0.61 6.03
N ARG A 601 -24.21 0.07 6.75
CA ARG A 601 -24.06 -1.19 7.49
C ARG A 601 -23.63 -2.34 6.59
N ASP A 602 -24.22 -2.46 5.40
CA ASP A 602 -23.82 -3.47 4.41
C ASP A 602 -22.36 -3.38 4.01
N LEU A 603 -21.80 -2.18 3.88
CA LEU A 603 -20.38 -2.00 3.59
C LEU A 603 -19.48 -2.57 4.69
N TYR A 604 -19.87 -2.48 5.97
CA TYR A 604 -19.13 -3.09 7.08
C TYR A 604 -19.31 -4.61 7.11
N HIS A 605 -20.54 -5.11 6.96
CA HIS A 605 -20.81 -6.55 6.96
C HIS A 605 -20.10 -7.28 5.82
N HIS A 606 -19.98 -6.64 4.65
CA HIS A 606 -19.35 -7.21 3.45
C HIS A 606 -17.99 -6.56 3.14
N ALA A 607 -17.31 -6.00 4.15
CA ALA A 607 -15.99 -5.42 3.94
C ALA A 607 -15.01 -6.49 3.45
N PRO A 608 -14.23 -6.21 2.39
CA PRO A 608 -13.22 -7.14 1.86
C PRO A 608 -12.22 -7.59 2.93
N ALA A 609 -11.69 -8.79 2.79
CA ALA A 609 -10.74 -9.35 3.76
C ALA A 609 -9.48 -8.49 3.90
N GLU A 610 -8.99 -7.93 2.79
CA GLU A 610 -7.85 -7.01 2.76
C GLU A 610 -8.13 -5.70 3.52
N VAL A 611 -9.36 -5.20 3.48
CA VAL A 611 -9.79 -4.03 4.25
C VAL A 611 -9.81 -4.39 5.74
N ARG A 612 -10.42 -5.50 6.11
CA ARG A 612 -10.48 -5.97 7.51
C ARG A 612 -9.10 -6.21 8.12
N ALA A 613 -8.11 -6.55 7.29
CA ALA A 613 -6.74 -6.77 7.73
C ALA A 613 -6.01 -5.48 8.11
N VAL A 614 -6.42 -4.32 7.60
CA VAL A 614 -5.73 -3.04 7.80
C VAL A 614 -6.57 -1.99 8.49
N HIS A 615 -7.92 -2.07 8.40
CA HIS A 615 -8.86 -1.12 8.99
C HIS A 615 -9.59 -1.76 10.16
N PRO A 616 -9.27 -1.40 11.41
CA PRO A 616 -9.86 -2.02 12.59
C PRO A 616 -11.30 -1.56 12.78
N PHE A 617 -12.25 -2.47 12.72
CA PHE A 617 -13.63 -2.25 13.15
C PHE A 617 -14.21 -3.53 13.76
N GLU A 618 -15.26 -3.41 14.55
CA GLU A 618 -15.94 -4.50 15.24
C GLU A 618 -17.43 -4.44 14.95
N ILE A 619 -18.03 -5.61 14.72
CA ILE A 619 -19.47 -5.78 14.73
C ILE A 619 -19.76 -6.60 16.00
N ARG A 620 -20.36 -5.97 17.01
CA ARG A 620 -20.60 -6.58 18.31
C ARG A 620 -21.75 -7.57 18.27
N GLU A 621 -21.93 -8.36 19.33
CA GLU A 621 -22.99 -9.37 19.45
C GLU A 621 -24.39 -8.77 19.36
N ASP A 622 -24.57 -7.52 19.78
CA ASP A 622 -25.80 -6.74 19.66
C ASP A 622 -26.04 -6.16 18.25
N GLY A 623 -25.10 -6.39 17.33
CA GLY A 623 -25.13 -5.90 15.95
C GLY A 623 -24.66 -4.46 15.78
N VAL A 624 -24.21 -3.78 16.84
CA VAL A 624 -23.68 -2.42 16.79
C VAL A 624 -22.30 -2.44 16.16
N ILE A 625 -22.07 -1.53 15.21
CA ILE A 625 -20.79 -1.40 14.49
C ILE A 625 -19.95 -0.33 15.17
N TRP A 626 -18.75 -0.71 15.57
CA TRP A 626 -17.75 0.20 16.09
C TRP A 626 -16.56 0.24 15.12
N ASP A 627 -16.17 1.46 14.70
CA ASP A 627 -15.07 1.70 13.78
C ASP A 627 -13.96 2.48 14.47
N CYS A 628 -12.72 2.02 14.33
CA CYS A 628 -11.55 2.69 14.87
C CYS A 628 -11.04 3.72 13.86
N TRP A 629 -11.47 4.95 14.02
CA TRP A 629 -11.10 6.03 13.13
C TRP A 629 -9.68 6.54 13.39
N ARG A 630 -8.90 6.61 12.33
CA ARG A 630 -7.54 7.11 12.34
C ARG A 630 -7.53 8.60 12.03
N TRP A 631 -7.30 9.41 13.04
CA TRP A 631 -7.13 10.84 12.90
C TRP A 631 -5.67 11.22 12.83
N CYS A 632 -5.28 12.04 11.86
CA CYS A 632 -3.98 12.70 11.83
C CYS A 632 -4.18 14.20 12.06
N VAL A 633 -3.54 14.73 13.10
CA VAL A 633 -3.49 16.16 13.37
C VAL A 633 -2.13 16.67 12.92
N PHE A 634 -2.14 17.43 11.83
CA PHE A 634 -0.95 17.97 11.19
C PHE A 634 -0.62 19.35 11.76
N SER A 635 0.66 19.61 11.93
CA SER A 635 1.23 20.92 12.15
C SER A 635 2.14 21.28 10.97
N ALA A 636 2.02 22.49 10.47
CA ALA A 636 2.81 23.00 9.35
C ALA A 636 3.11 24.49 9.58
N LYS A 637 4.28 24.98 9.16
CA LYS A 637 4.70 26.36 9.34
C LYS A 637 4.77 27.11 8.02
N LYS A 638 4.34 28.35 8.02
CA LYS A 638 4.69 29.30 6.96
C LYS A 638 6.15 29.70 7.15
N PRO A 639 7.01 29.67 6.12
CA PRO A 639 8.39 30.14 6.24
C PRO A 639 8.48 31.52 6.89
N ALA A 640 9.52 31.74 7.69
CA ALA A 640 9.71 33.00 8.41
C ALA A 640 10.13 34.19 7.52
N GLY A 641 10.40 33.96 6.22
CA GLY A 641 10.83 34.96 5.25
C GLY A 641 12.31 34.89 4.97
#